data_dfdbba8f007d056aca9f3c6971ab90d4
#
_entry.id   dfdbba8f007d056aca9f3c6971ab90d4
#
_cell.length_a   1.000
_cell.length_b   1.000
_cell.length_c   1.000
_cell.angle_alpha   90.00
_cell.angle_beta   90.00
_cell.angle_gamma   90.00
#
_symmetry.space_group_name_H-M   'P 1'
#
loop_
_entity.id
_entity.type
_entity.pdbx_description
1 polymer ?
#
loop_
_entity_poly.entity_id
_entity_poly.type
_entity_poly.pdbx_seq_one_letter_code
_entity_poly.pdbx_strand_id
1 'polypeptide(L)'
;MMIDIRRLAFSALVCIALPITAVSEEQNDSGRLLTADDLLALKSVGGPEISPDREWIAYTIDTIDVEADDSSTQIYMVSRDGKDVVQLTSDDYSANSPKWSPDGRYLGFIAAKGEDDDAKSQVWLLDRRGGDAKQYTSVDQGIRGFDWSPDSKKMLLMITDKSAAELAEEAAEEAGEEAKPLPYVIDRLQFKQDGVPYLDRSRTHIYVWNSDDESLQQLTFGDYEDGQATWRPDGSEIAFTSNRTDEPDSNENSDIWVVSAEGDAPVRDPRRITSNPGSDSSPTWSNDGRRIAYITVTEPELIWYATNHLAIASAAGGDERVLTAALDRNISAPLFTPDDQSILFSLEDSAEQHLGRYDLNTGAIDRPVEGNLSIGRFAQHSSGDVALQISLPHLPTELFYLGSDQLTQITKTNDETLHDLDLAEVRNIAFKSADGTTVEGFIFTPPDYRKGRKYPTILRIHGGPVSQFDFSFNADAQLLAAQGYVVVISNPRGSSGYGQDFSAALFANWGVPDFEDVMAAVDYAIAEGYSDPDRLGVGGWSYGGILTNYVITKTDRFEGAITGASEVNYIANYGHDHYQLQWEKELGLPWEDKEAWEKISPWENIDKVVTPTLVMGGKEDWNVPIQNSEQLYQVLKRRGIETQLVVYPEESHGISRPSFRKDRWDRYVAWYDKHVMGQ
;
A
#
# COMPACT_ATOMS: atom_id res chain seq x y z
N MET A 1 -33.14 -52.08 28.37
CA MET A 1 -32.94 -52.50 26.97
C MET A 1 -31.91 -51.53 26.40
N MET A 2 -30.71 -52.02 26.24
CA MET A 2 -29.50 -51.26 25.86
C MET A 2 -29.63 -50.78 24.41
N ILE A 3 -29.34 -49.54 24.16
CA ILE A 3 -29.13 -48.99 22.82
C ILE A 3 -27.68 -48.49 22.72
N ASP A 4 -27.02 -49.08 21.76
CA ASP A 4 -25.61 -49.04 21.41
C ASP A 4 -25.20 -47.69 20.85
N ILE A 5 -24.19 -47.01 21.43
CA ILE A 5 -23.58 -45.77 20.94
C ILE A 5 -22.37 -46.16 20.10
N ARG A 6 -22.51 -46.10 18.78
CA ARG A 6 -21.37 -46.22 17.85
C ARG A 6 -20.95 -44.89 17.25
N ARG A 7 -19.81 -44.43 17.71
CA ARG A 7 -18.68 -43.81 17.03
C ARG A 7 -19.02 -42.75 15.94
N LEU A 8 -18.97 -41.52 16.35
CA LEU A 8 -18.58 -40.42 15.50
C LEU A 8 -17.04 -40.35 15.47
N ALA A 9 -16.48 -40.59 14.30
CA ALA A 9 -15.06 -40.41 14.05
C ALA A 9 -14.76 -38.90 13.99
N PHE A 10 -14.11 -38.36 14.97
CA PHE A 10 -13.42 -37.09 14.91
C PHE A 10 -12.19 -37.29 14.02
N SER A 11 -12.21 -36.68 12.83
CA SER A 11 -10.99 -36.42 12.09
C SER A 11 -10.21 -35.37 12.87
N ALA A 12 -9.13 -35.78 13.49
CA ALA A 12 -8.19 -34.85 14.09
C ALA A 12 -7.50 -34.07 12.97
N LEU A 13 -7.83 -32.80 12.85
CA LEU A 13 -7.03 -31.85 12.13
C LEU A 13 -5.69 -31.76 12.87
N VAL A 14 -4.63 -32.22 12.25
CA VAL A 14 -3.27 -32.02 12.74
C VAL A 14 -2.91 -30.58 12.39
N CYS A 15 -3.08 -29.67 13.35
CA CYS A 15 -2.38 -28.40 13.33
C CYS A 15 -0.89 -28.71 13.43
N ILE A 16 -0.17 -28.60 12.32
CA ILE A 16 1.28 -28.62 12.32
C ILE A 16 1.72 -27.22 12.78
N ALA A 17 1.81 -27.04 14.10
CA ALA A 17 2.63 -26.00 14.66
C ALA A 17 4.08 -26.34 14.24
N LEU A 18 4.64 -25.57 13.34
CA LEU A 18 6.05 -25.65 13.00
C LEU A 18 6.85 -25.44 14.28
N PRO A 19 7.73 -26.37 14.69
CA PRO A 19 8.69 -26.06 15.72
C PRO A 19 9.65 -25.04 15.10
N ILE A 20 9.53 -23.78 15.52
CA ILE A 20 10.66 -22.85 15.47
C ILE A 20 11.72 -23.53 16.32
N THR A 21 12.67 -24.19 15.67
CA THR A 21 13.91 -24.57 16.35
C THR A 21 14.51 -23.27 16.84
N ALA A 22 14.40 -23.07 18.15
CA ALA A 22 15.19 -22.06 18.83
C ALA A 22 16.65 -22.37 18.46
N VAL A 23 17.20 -21.54 17.57
CA VAL A 23 18.64 -21.41 17.41
C VAL A 23 19.09 -20.94 18.80
N SER A 24 19.88 -21.75 19.46
CA SER A 24 20.51 -21.40 20.74
C SER A 24 21.21 -20.05 20.51
N GLU A 25 20.77 -19.04 21.24
CA GLU A 25 21.50 -17.79 21.39
C GLU A 25 22.91 -18.09 21.84
N GLU A 26 23.87 -18.09 20.92
CA GLU A 26 25.18 -17.56 21.25
C GLU A 26 24.95 -16.04 21.39
N GLN A 27 24.89 -15.56 22.63
CA GLN A 27 25.00 -14.16 22.95
C GLN A 27 26.27 -13.63 22.28
N ASN A 28 26.11 -13.00 21.12
CA ASN A 28 27.10 -12.13 20.57
C ASN A 28 27.10 -10.87 21.44
N ASP A 29 28.19 -10.67 22.18
CA ASP A 29 28.45 -9.53 23.05
C ASP A 29 28.59 -8.30 22.12
N SER A 30 27.71 -7.31 22.23
CA SER A 30 27.67 -6.00 21.59
C SER A 30 27.24 -5.90 20.13
N GLY A 31 25.95 -6.10 19.84
CA GLY A 31 25.31 -5.47 18.67
C GLY A 31 25.30 -3.94 18.82
N ARG A 32 25.26 -3.23 17.70
CA ARG A 32 25.08 -1.78 17.70
C ARG A 32 23.62 -1.39 17.53
N LEU A 33 23.25 -0.20 17.98
CA LEU A 33 21.90 0.31 17.83
C LEU A 33 21.63 0.77 16.40
N LEU A 34 20.39 0.59 15.96
CA LEU A 34 19.90 1.02 14.66
C LEU A 34 19.86 2.55 14.57
N THR A 35 20.30 3.09 13.44
CA THR A 35 20.33 4.52 13.11
C THR A 35 19.52 4.85 11.86
N ALA A 36 19.31 6.14 11.58
CA ALA A 36 18.66 6.59 10.34
C ALA A 36 19.48 6.21 9.09
N ASP A 37 20.82 6.17 9.19
CA ASP A 37 21.68 5.73 8.08
C ASP A 37 21.50 4.23 7.77
N ASP A 38 21.27 3.40 8.78
CA ASP A 38 20.94 1.98 8.58
C ASP A 38 19.60 1.80 7.87
N LEU A 39 18.62 2.63 8.21
CA LEU A 39 17.32 2.60 7.54
C LEU A 39 17.41 3.01 6.07
N LEU A 40 18.32 3.94 5.72
CA LEU A 40 18.61 4.26 4.32
C LEU A 40 19.36 3.14 3.59
N ALA A 41 20.17 2.35 4.32
CA ALA A 41 20.89 1.22 3.74
C ALA A 41 20.02 -0.02 3.52
N LEU A 42 18.81 -0.09 4.13
CA LEU A 42 17.88 -1.17 3.87
C LEU A 42 17.36 -1.13 2.45
N LYS A 43 17.37 -2.28 1.81
CA LYS A 43 16.86 -2.49 0.44
C LYS A 43 15.43 -2.98 0.48
N SER A 44 14.60 -2.48 -0.44
CA SER A 44 13.22 -2.96 -0.59
C SER A 44 13.16 -4.05 -1.66
N VAL A 45 12.54 -5.17 -1.31
CA VAL A 45 12.36 -6.33 -2.22
C VAL A 45 10.98 -6.26 -2.84
N GLY A 46 10.92 -6.16 -4.17
CA GLY A 46 9.68 -6.04 -4.94
C GLY A 46 9.01 -7.39 -5.24
N GLY A 47 7.87 -7.32 -5.91
CA GLY A 47 7.01 -8.48 -6.16
C GLY A 47 7.65 -9.57 -7.02
N PRO A 48 7.39 -10.86 -6.72
CA PRO A 48 7.96 -11.99 -7.43
C PRO A 48 7.22 -12.31 -8.73
N GLU A 49 7.98 -12.85 -9.71
CA GLU A 49 7.48 -13.47 -10.93
C GLU A 49 8.19 -14.82 -11.17
N ILE A 50 7.43 -15.91 -11.12
CA ILE A 50 8.00 -17.27 -11.29
C ILE A 50 8.22 -17.56 -12.79
N SER A 51 9.42 -18.01 -13.16
CA SER A 51 9.70 -18.39 -14.55
C SER A 51 8.87 -19.61 -14.99
N PRO A 52 8.47 -19.72 -16.28
CA PRO A 52 7.67 -20.84 -16.78
C PRO A 52 8.25 -22.24 -16.57
N ASP A 53 9.57 -22.36 -16.40
CA ASP A 53 10.24 -23.64 -16.07
C ASP A 53 10.39 -23.88 -14.56
N ARG A 54 9.97 -22.91 -13.71
CA ARG A 54 10.02 -22.97 -12.25
C ARG A 54 11.43 -22.97 -11.65
N GLU A 55 12.44 -22.64 -12.43
CA GLU A 55 13.83 -22.66 -11.94
C GLU A 55 14.21 -21.34 -11.29
N TRP A 56 13.57 -20.23 -11.70
CA TRP A 56 13.91 -18.86 -11.28
C TRP A 56 12.70 -18.05 -10.87
N ILE A 57 12.93 -17.09 -9.97
CA ILE A 57 11.98 -16.07 -9.59
C ILE A 57 12.61 -14.71 -9.90
N ALA A 58 12.02 -13.94 -10.83
CA ALA A 58 12.39 -12.55 -11.06
C ALA A 58 11.73 -11.64 -10.06
N TYR A 59 12.41 -10.56 -9.64
CA TYR A 59 11.92 -9.59 -8.66
C TYR A 59 12.72 -8.29 -8.76
N THR A 60 12.29 -7.25 -8.07
CA THR A 60 13.04 -6.00 -8.01
C THR A 60 13.73 -5.80 -6.66
N ILE A 61 14.81 -5.06 -6.66
CA ILE A 61 15.45 -4.50 -5.47
C ILE A 61 15.54 -2.99 -5.67
N ASP A 62 14.95 -2.23 -4.72
CA ASP A 62 15.12 -0.80 -4.64
C ASP A 62 16.27 -0.49 -3.69
N THR A 63 17.21 0.32 -4.14
CA THR A 63 18.35 0.80 -3.36
C THR A 63 18.38 2.31 -3.34
N ILE A 64 18.86 2.85 -2.21
CA ILE A 64 19.04 4.29 -2.04
C ILE A 64 20.50 4.63 -2.35
N ASP A 65 20.70 5.59 -3.25
CA ASP A 65 21.99 6.25 -3.46
C ASP A 65 22.03 7.56 -2.65
N VAL A 66 22.71 7.52 -1.51
CA VAL A 66 22.80 8.67 -0.60
C VAL A 66 23.65 9.80 -1.22
N GLU A 67 24.61 9.50 -2.11
CA GLU A 67 25.46 10.51 -2.74
C GLU A 67 24.70 11.23 -3.86
N ALA A 68 23.92 10.51 -4.66
CA ALA A 68 23.05 11.09 -5.69
C ALA A 68 21.76 11.69 -5.11
N ASP A 69 21.44 11.41 -3.84
CA ASP A 69 20.18 11.77 -3.17
C ASP A 69 18.95 11.26 -3.92
N ASP A 70 19.02 10.04 -4.42
CA ASP A 70 18.00 9.40 -5.25
C ASP A 70 17.89 7.90 -4.92
N SER A 71 16.94 7.23 -5.53
CA SER A 71 16.75 5.79 -5.44
C SER A 71 16.74 5.13 -6.81
N SER A 72 17.22 3.91 -6.89
CA SER A 72 17.19 3.13 -8.13
C SER A 72 16.58 1.75 -7.91
N THR A 73 15.82 1.30 -8.87
CA THR A 73 15.21 -0.03 -8.90
C THR A 73 15.91 -0.90 -9.93
N GLN A 74 16.37 -2.09 -9.52
CA GLN A 74 17.01 -3.04 -10.40
C GLN A 74 16.29 -4.38 -10.38
N ILE A 75 16.33 -5.09 -11.51
CA ILE A 75 15.73 -6.42 -11.64
C ILE A 75 16.78 -7.48 -11.33
N TYR A 76 16.38 -8.37 -10.46
CA TYR A 76 17.14 -9.55 -10.06
C TYR A 76 16.36 -10.81 -10.39
N MET A 77 17.06 -11.94 -10.45
CA MET A 77 16.43 -13.25 -10.35
C MET A 77 17.15 -14.09 -9.30
N VAL A 78 16.40 -14.90 -8.59
CA VAL A 78 16.90 -15.87 -7.63
C VAL A 78 16.48 -17.28 -8.03
N SER A 79 17.37 -18.27 -7.86
CA SER A 79 17.01 -19.67 -8.03
C SER A 79 15.95 -20.08 -7.00
N ARG A 80 15.06 -21.00 -7.37
CA ARG A 80 13.98 -21.49 -6.50
C ARG A 80 14.45 -21.98 -5.12
N ASP A 81 15.69 -22.47 -5.03
CA ASP A 81 16.30 -22.92 -3.77
C ASP A 81 17.10 -21.82 -3.03
N GLY A 82 17.08 -20.58 -3.56
CA GLY A 82 17.70 -19.42 -2.94
C GLY A 82 19.24 -19.36 -3.01
N LYS A 83 19.90 -20.26 -3.76
CA LYS A 83 21.37 -20.35 -3.76
C LYS A 83 22.04 -19.39 -4.73
N ASP A 84 21.43 -19.19 -5.87
CA ASP A 84 21.98 -18.36 -6.95
C ASP A 84 21.12 -17.10 -7.07
N VAL A 85 21.76 -15.92 -6.95
CA VAL A 85 21.14 -14.61 -7.15
C VAL A 85 21.89 -13.91 -8.28
N VAL A 86 21.17 -13.37 -9.25
CA VAL A 86 21.72 -12.69 -10.41
C VAL A 86 21.02 -11.36 -10.62
N GLN A 87 21.78 -10.27 -10.67
CA GLN A 87 21.29 -8.97 -11.15
C GLN A 87 21.15 -9.01 -12.67
N LEU A 88 20.01 -8.61 -13.20
CA LEU A 88 19.69 -8.67 -14.62
C LEU A 88 19.80 -7.32 -15.33
N THR A 89 19.62 -6.21 -14.61
CA THR A 89 19.73 -4.85 -15.15
C THR A 89 20.92 -4.12 -14.52
N SER A 90 21.48 -3.16 -15.25
CA SER A 90 22.61 -2.36 -14.76
C SER A 90 22.11 -1.17 -13.92
N ASP A 91 23.01 -0.63 -13.08
CA ASP A 91 22.69 0.49 -12.20
C ASP A 91 22.60 1.85 -12.93
N ASP A 92 22.78 1.86 -14.26
CA ASP A 92 22.72 3.09 -15.07
C ASP A 92 21.31 3.64 -15.27
N TYR A 93 20.28 2.85 -14.99
CA TYR A 93 18.87 3.22 -15.14
C TYR A 93 17.98 2.39 -14.23
N SER A 94 16.85 2.92 -13.82
CA SER A 94 15.84 2.17 -13.08
C SER A 94 15.00 1.28 -13.99
N ALA A 95 14.76 0.03 -13.54
CA ALA A 95 13.94 -0.96 -14.23
C ALA A 95 12.97 -1.62 -13.28
N ASN A 96 11.70 -1.76 -13.68
CA ASN A 96 10.64 -2.29 -12.84
C ASN A 96 9.66 -3.20 -13.59
N SER A 97 8.70 -3.78 -12.87
CA SER A 97 7.62 -4.60 -13.43
C SER A 97 8.11 -5.78 -14.28
N PRO A 98 9.05 -6.61 -13.79
CA PRO A 98 9.50 -7.78 -14.55
C PRO A 98 8.35 -8.74 -14.80
N LYS A 99 8.23 -9.26 -16.04
CA LYS A 99 7.26 -10.31 -16.43
C LYS A 99 7.87 -11.27 -17.42
N TRP A 100 7.81 -12.58 -17.12
CA TRP A 100 8.24 -13.60 -18.05
C TRP A 100 7.28 -13.73 -19.22
N SER A 101 7.84 -13.89 -20.45
CA SER A 101 7.00 -14.34 -21.57
C SER A 101 6.50 -15.76 -21.28
N PRO A 102 5.24 -16.12 -21.64
CA PRO A 102 4.68 -17.46 -21.42
C PRO A 102 5.52 -18.61 -22.00
N ASP A 103 6.27 -18.37 -23.09
CA ASP A 103 7.21 -19.34 -23.68
C ASP A 103 8.54 -19.47 -22.92
N GLY A 104 8.75 -18.63 -21.88
CA GLY A 104 9.94 -18.63 -21.04
C GLY A 104 11.22 -18.10 -21.71
N ARG A 105 11.10 -17.50 -22.88
CA ARG A 105 12.25 -17.01 -23.62
C ARG A 105 12.73 -15.64 -23.17
N TYR A 106 11.79 -14.74 -22.89
CA TYR A 106 12.08 -13.35 -22.57
C TYR A 106 11.63 -12.99 -21.16
N LEU A 107 12.38 -12.10 -20.54
CA LEU A 107 11.90 -11.30 -19.42
C LEU A 107 11.64 -9.89 -19.96
N GLY A 108 10.36 -9.47 -19.93
CA GLY A 108 9.97 -8.11 -20.22
C GLY A 108 10.02 -7.26 -18.96
N PHE A 109 10.31 -5.97 -19.08
CA PHE A 109 10.31 -5.02 -17.99
C PHE A 109 10.13 -3.58 -18.49
N ILE A 110 9.75 -2.67 -17.63
CA ILE A 110 9.62 -1.25 -17.93
C ILE A 110 10.89 -0.52 -17.48
N ALA A 111 11.43 0.31 -18.37
CA ALA A 111 12.51 1.25 -18.08
C ALA A 111 12.42 2.49 -18.96
N ALA A 112 12.78 3.64 -18.39
CA ALA A 112 13.07 4.87 -19.14
C ALA A 112 14.60 4.91 -19.33
N LYS A 113 15.06 4.58 -20.53
CA LYS A 113 16.48 4.52 -20.86
C LYS A 113 16.77 5.36 -22.09
N GLY A 114 17.53 6.43 -21.91
CA GLY A 114 17.94 7.35 -22.96
C GLY A 114 19.05 8.25 -22.43
N GLU A 115 19.61 9.08 -23.34
CA GLU A 115 20.60 10.11 -22.98
C GLU A 115 19.93 11.42 -22.51
N ASP A 116 18.61 11.54 -22.71
CA ASP A 116 17.81 12.71 -22.39
C ASP A 116 17.05 12.51 -21.07
N ASP A 117 16.97 13.55 -20.24
CA ASP A 117 16.19 13.58 -18.98
C ASP A 117 14.68 13.34 -19.22
N ASP A 118 14.22 13.49 -20.46
CA ASP A 118 12.81 13.30 -20.88
C ASP A 118 12.53 11.89 -21.45
N ALA A 119 13.43 10.91 -21.26
CA ALA A 119 13.23 9.54 -21.75
C ALA A 119 11.92 8.94 -21.24
N LYS A 120 11.06 8.51 -22.15
CA LYS A 120 9.75 7.91 -21.82
C LYS A 120 9.91 6.42 -21.47
N SER A 121 9.14 5.96 -20.50
CA SER A 121 9.09 4.55 -20.09
C SER A 121 8.66 3.66 -21.25
N GLN A 122 9.46 2.63 -21.57
CA GLN A 122 9.19 1.65 -22.61
C GLN A 122 9.30 0.23 -22.07
N VAL A 123 8.75 -0.74 -22.79
CA VAL A 123 9.03 -2.16 -22.52
C VAL A 123 10.36 -2.53 -23.15
N TRP A 124 11.20 -3.16 -22.35
CA TRP A 124 12.48 -3.74 -22.73
C TRP A 124 12.43 -5.26 -22.57
N LEU A 125 13.13 -5.98 -23.44
CA LEU A 125 13.23 -7.44 -23.38
C LEU A 125 14.65 -7.89 -23.14
N LEU A 126 14.82 -8.76 -22.16
CA LEU A 126 16.04 -9.53 -21.94
C LEU A 126 15.83 -10.96 -22.47
N ASP A 127 16.65 -11.41 -23.44
CA ASP A 127 16.62 -12.79 -23.92
C ASP A 127 17.34 -13.69 -22.90
N ARG A 128 16.65 -14.69 -22.36
CA ARG A 128 17.21 -15.60 -21.34
C ARG A 128 18.46 -16.34 -21.78
N ARG A 129 18.73 -16.43 -23.11
CA ARG A 129 19.92 -17.04 -23.63
C ARG A 129 21.16 -16.13 -23.61
N GLY A 130 21.00 -14.88 -23.20
CA GLY A 130 22.05 -13.87 -23.04
C GLY A 130 21.96 -12.74 -24.04
N GLY A 131 22.81 -11.75 -23.86
CA GLY A 131 22.85 -10.50 -24.60
C GLY A 131 22.28 -9.35 -23.79
N ASP A 132 22.38 -8.14 -24.33
CA ASP A 132 21.85 -6.94 -23.71
C ASP A 132 20.33 -6.85 -23.86
N ALA A 133 19.67 -6.18 -22.91
CA ALA A 133 18.26 -5.84 -23.04
C ALA A 133 18.01 -4.94 -24.24
N LYS A 134 16.94 -5.21 -24.98
CA LYS A 134 16.55 -4.46 -26.17
C LYS A 134 15.22 -3.78 -25.95
N GLN A 135 15.12 -2.52 -26.36
CA GLN A 135 13.85 -1.82 -26.40
C GLN A 135 12.90 -2.56 -27.34
N TYR A 136 11.69 -2.81 -26.87
CA TYR A 136 10.69 -3.58 -27.59
C TYR A 136 9.54 -2.73 -28.10
N THR A 137 9.22 -1.66 -27.39
CA THR A 137 8.17 -0.71 -27.76
C THR A 137 8.77 0.67 -28.00
N SER A 138 8.09 1.48 -28.82
CA SER A 138 8.43 2.89 -29.04
C SER A 138 7.12 3.68 -29.06
N VAL A 139 6.67 4.08 -27.88
CA VAL A 139 5.43 4.81 -27.68
C VAL A 139 5.76 6.22 -27.19
N ASP A 140 5.22 7.23 -27.84
CA ASP A 140 5.55 8.64 -27.56
C ASP A 140 5.20 9.08 -26.12
N GLN A 141 4.07 8.59 -25.59
CA GLN A 141 3.60 8.96 -24.23
C GLN A 141 4.31 8.23 -23.10
N GLY A 142 4.98 7.09 -23.42
CA GLY A 142 5.45 6.15 -22.42
C GLY A 142 4.39 5.13 -21.99
N ILE A 143 4.83 4.13 -21.24
CA ILE A 143 4.02 2.96 -20.86
C ILE A 143 3.88 2.93 -19.35
N ARG A 144 2.63 2.85 -18.84
CA ARG A 144 2.28 2.72 -17.41
C ARG A 144 2.35 1.28 -16.93
N GLY A 145 2.03 0.34 -17.80
CA GLY A 145 2.01 -1.08 -17.49
C GLY A 145 1.87 -1.93 -18.73
N PHE A 146 2.26 -3.20 -18.63
CA PHE A 146 2.14 -4.16 -19.72
C PHE A 146 1.84 -5.56 -19.22
N ASP A 147 1.33 -6.41 -20.11
CA ASP A 147 1.19 -7.85 -19.91
C ASP A 147 1.36 -8.64 -21.21
N TRP A 148 1.90 -9.87 -21.11
CA TRP A 148 2.08 -10.73 -22.26
C TRP A 148 0.77 -11.39 -22.69
N SER A 149 0.52 -11.46 -23.98
CA SER A 149 -0.51 -12.37 -24.48
C SER A 149 -0.12 -13.83 -24.22
N PRO A 150 -1.10 -14.74 -24.01
CA PRO A 150 -0.82 -16.14 -23.70
C PRO A 150 0.05 -16.88 -24.74
N ASP A 151 0.05 -16.42 -25.98
CA ASP A 151 0.88 -16.97 -27.08
C ASP A 151 2.25 -16.30 -27.24
N SER A 152 2.61 -15.36 -26.37
CA SER A 152 3.87 -14.60 -26.36
C SER A 152 4.09 -13.71 -27.60
N LYS A 153 3.06 -13.42 -28.40
CA LYS A 153 3.21 -12.65 -29.66
C LYS A 153 2.75 -11.22 -29.56
N LYS A 154 1.88 -10.93 -28.62
CA LYS A 154 1.32 -9.60 -28.40
C LYS A 154 1.61 -9.14 -26.98
N MET A 155 1.53 -7.84 -26.76
CA MET A 155 1.51 -7.22 -25.45
C MET A 155 0.27 -6.34 -25.27
N LEU A 156 -0.39 -6.50 -24.15
CA LEU A 156 -1.27 -5.52 -23.60
C LEU A 156 -0.43 -4.36 -23.04
N LEU A 157 -0.76 -3.13 -23.39
CA LEU A 157 -0.12 -1.92 -22.89
C LEU A 157 -1.18 -1.00 -22.29
N MET A 158 -0.85 -0.35 -21.19
CA MET A 158 -1.61 0.76 -20.61
C MET A 158 -0.86 2.07 -20.89
N ILE A 159 -1.50 2.97 -21.64
CA ILE A 159 -0.90 4.21 -22.12
C ILE A 159 -1.85 5.36 -21.78
N THR A 160 -1.32 6.43 -21.16
CA THR A 160 -2.07 7.64 -20.86
C THR A 160 -2.04 8.57 -22.07
N ASP A 161 -3.16 9.21 -22.36
CA ASP A 161 -3.27 10.23 -23.41
C ASP A 161 -2.26 11.37 -23.20
N LYS A 162 -1.85 11.99 -24.30
CA LYS A 162 -1.05 13.22 -24.19
C LYS A 162 -1.89 14.33 -23.55
N SER A 163 -1.30 15.05 -22.63
CA SER A 163 -1.90 16.24 -22.03
C SER A 163 -2.05 17.37 -23.03
N ALA A 164 -2.91 18.34 -22.72
CA ALA A 164 -3.04 19.52 -23.54
C ALA A 164 -1.73 20.33 -23.66
N ALA A 165 -0.89 20.27 -22.61
CA ALA A 165 0.42 20.90 -22.59
C ALA A 165 1.39 20.20 -23.55
N GLU A 166 1.49 18.86 -23.48
CA GLU A 166 2.31 18.06 -24.39
C GLU A 166 1.91 18.24 -25.86
N LEU A 167 0.61 18.26 -26.17
CA LEU A 167 0.11 18.52 -27.52
C LEU A 167 0.46 19.92 -28.04
N ALA A 168 0.44 20.93 -27.15
CA ALA A 168 0.83 22.30 -27.51
C ALA A 168 2.33 22.42 -27.72
N GLU A 169 3.13 21.69 -26.96
CA GLU A 169 4.58 21.64 -27.09
C GLU A 169 4.98 21.00 -28.42
N GLU A 170 4.41 19.86 -28.79
CA GLU A 170 4.61 19.22 -30.09
C GLU A 170 4.22 20.12 -31.27
N ALA A 171 3.07 20.80 -31.16
CA ALA A 171 2.61 21.71 -32.19
C ALA A 171 3.55 22.93 -32.35
N ALA A 172 4.14 23.42 -31.27
CA ALA A 172 5.12 24.52 -31.31
C ALA A 172 6.44 24.02 -31.91
N GLU A 173 6.88 22.84 -31.57
CA GLU A 173 8.10 22.21 -32.11
C GLU A 173 8.00 21.98 -33.62
N GLU A 174 6.86 21.45 -34.10
CA GLU A 174 6.56 21.29 -35.53
C GLU A 174 6.54 22.65 -36.26
N ALA A 175 6.12 23.73 -35.59
CA ALA A 175 6.14 25.09 -36.15
C ALA A 175 7.52 25.77 -36.08
N GLY A 176 8.49 25.16 -35.36
CA GLY A 176 9.79 25.78 -35.08
C GLY A 176 9.69 26.95 -34.12
N GLU A 177 8.69 26.95 -33.24
CA GLU A 177 8.43 27.99 -32.24
C GLU A 177 8.69 27.39 -30.82
N GLU A 178 8.88 28.25 -29.83
CA GLU A 178 8.96 27.86 -28.43
C GLU A 178 7.53 27.74 -27.85
N ALA A 179 7.23 26.63 -27.18
CA ALA A 179 5.95 26.44 -26.53
C ALA A 179 5.72 27.45 -25.40
N LYS A 180 4.51 27.98 -25.32
CA LYS A 180 4.11 28.91 -24.27
C LYS A 180 3.31 28.20 -23.20
N PRO A 181 3.55 28.50 -21.90
CA PRO A 181 2.74 27.93 -20.82
C PRO A 181 1.25 28.16 -21.06
N LEU A 182 0.45 27.12 -20.93
CA LEU A 182 -1.01 27.20 -21.00
C LEU A 182 -1.62 27.41 -19.62
N PRO A 183 -2.77 28.11 -19.52
CA PRO A 183 -3.53 28.11 -18.26
C PRO A 183 -4.18 26.76 -18.04
N TYR A 184 -4.27 26.33 -16.79
CA TYR A 184 -5.11 25.19 -16.42
C TYR A 184 -6.59 25.59 -16.55
N VAL A 185 -7.37 24.78 -17.28
CA VAL A 185 -8.81 24.98 -17.44
C VAL A 185 -9.51 23.75 -16.89
N ILE A 186 -10.19 23.92 -15.76
CA ILE A 186 -10.82 22.83 -15.01
C ILE A 186 -12.34 22.94 -15.16
N ASP A 187 -12.98 21.85 -15.60
CA ASP A 187 -14.42 21.74 -15.79
C ASP A 187 -14.99 20.39 -15.32
N ARG A 188 -14.32 19.76 -14.31
CA ARG A 188 -14.64 18.45 -13.73
C ARG A 188 -14.61 18.53 -12.20
N LEU A 189 -15.32 17.59 -11.53
CA LEU A 189 -15.36 17.52 -10.05
C LEU A 189 -14.02 17.08 -9.46
N GLN A 190 -13.47 15.96 -9.93
CA GLN A 190 -12.16 15.47 -9.48
C GLN A 190 -11.08 16.17 -10.29
N PHE A 191 -10.41 17.14 -9.68
CA PHE A 191 -9.42 17.95 -10.37
C PHE A 191 -8.02 17.94 -9.73
N LYS A 192 -7.86 17.17 -8.65
CA LYS A 192 -6.58 17.00 -7.95
C LYS A 192 -6.29 15.54 -7.69
N GLN A 193 -5.01 15.23 -7.59
CA GLN A 193 -4.47 13.97 -7.12
C GLN A 193 -3.15 14.26 -6.42
N ASP A 194 -2.73 13.43 -5.49
CA ASP A 194 -1.43 13.62 -4.84
C ASP A 194 -0.30 13.65 -5.88
N GLY A 195 0.60 14.60 -5.74
CA GLY A 195 1.64 14.89 -6.73
C GLY A 195 1.17 15.58 -8.03
N VAL A 196 -0.16 15.74 -8.26
CA VAL A 196 -0.71 16.40 -9.44
C VAL A 196 -1.71 17.49 -9.03
N PRO A 197 -1.29 18.78 -9.02
CA PRO A 197 -2.11 19.87 -8.50
C PRO A 197 -3.39 20.15 -9.32
N TYR A 198 -3.36 19.84 -10.60
CA TYR A 198 -4.50 20.05 -11.51
C TYR A 198 -4.53 18.92 -12.54
N LEU A 199 -5.53 18.05 -12.43
CA LEU A 199 -5.80 17.02 -13.42
C LEU A 199 -6.44 17.63 -14.66
N ASP A 200 -5.95 17.25 -15.82
CA ASP A 200 -6.60 17.50 -17.10
C ASP A 200 -7.56 16.35 -17.48
N ARG A 201 -7.87 16.22 -18.76
CA ARG A 201 -8.73 15.14 -19.29
C ARG A 201 -7.95 14.01 -19.93
N SER A 202 -6.63 13.93 -19.71
CA SER A 202 -5.83 12.79 -20.14
C SER A 202 -6.28 11.53 -19.39
N ARG A 203 -6.49 10.44 -20.12
CA ARG A 203 -6.97 9.17 -19.59
C ARG A 203 -6.02 8.05 -19.97
N THR A 204 -5.93 7.06 -19.12
CA THR A 204 -5.23 5.82 -19.44
C THR A 204 -6.15 4.89 -20.21
N HIS A 205 -5.66 4.39 -21.34
CA HIS A 205 -6.39 3.48 -22.20
C HIS A 205 -5.60 2.18 -22.44
N ILE A 206 -6.32 1.18 -22.95
CA ILE A 206 -5.81 -0.15 -23.24
C ILE A 206 -5.44 -0.24 -24.70
N TYR A 207 -4.23 -0.71 -24.95
CA TYR A 207 -3.65 -0.95 -26.28
C TYR A 207 -3.14 -2.37 -26.39
N VAL A 208 -3.03 -2.85 -27.61
CA VAL A 208 -2.32 -4.09 -27.96
C VAL A 208 -1.19 -3.77 -28.93
N TRP A 209 0.01 -4.14 -28.54
CA TRP A 209 1.20 -4.16 -29.37
C TRP A 209 1.37 -5.54 -30.00
N ASN A 210 1.58 -5.60 -31.31
CA ASN A 210 1.83 -6.84 -32.05
C ASN A 210 3.31 -6.90 -32.48
N SER A 211 4.02 -7.95 -32.07
CA SER A 211 5.44 -8.12 -32.37
C SER A 211 5.76 -8.46 -33.80
N ASP A 212 4.81 -9.05 -34.55
CA ASP A 212 5.04 -9.53 -35.89
C ASP A 212 5.19 -8.38 -36.92
N ASP A 213 4.47 -7.29 -36.73
CA ASP A 213 4.41 -6.12 -37.60
C ASP A 213 4.67 -4.79 -36.91
N GLU A 214 5.02 -4.81 -35.60
CA GLU A 214 5.27 -3.65 -34.75
C GLU A 214 4.08 -2.65 -34.71
N SER A 215 2.86 -3.17 -34.88
CA SER A 215 1.66 -2.33 -34.85
C SER A 215 1.14 -2.13 -33.43
N LEU A 216 0.68 -0.90 -33.14
CA LEU A 216 0.00 -0.52 -31.91
C LEU A 216 -1.47 -0.27 -32.21
N GLN A 217 -2.36 -0.99 -31.55
CA GLN A 217 -3.81 -0.84 -31.69
C GLN A 217 -4.42 -0.38 -30.36
N GLN A 218 -5.11 0.77 -30.37
CA GLN A 218 -5.92 1.21 -29.23
C GLN A 218 -7.24 0.43 -29.20
N LEU A 219 -7.61 -0.09 -28.01
CA LEU A 219 -8.82 -0.87 -27.81
C LEU A 219 -9.93 -0.13 -27.06
N THR A 220 -9.57 0.81 -26.19
CA THR A 220 -10.54 1.58 -25.39
C THR A 220 -10.36 3.07 -25.60
N PHE A 221 -11.45 3.82 -25.45
CA PHE A 221 -11.53 5.24 -25.77
C PHE A 221 -12.54 5.94 -24.84
N GLY A 222 -12.49 7.27 -24.84
CA GLY A 222 -13.47 8.10 -24.15
C GLY A 222 -12.90 8.77 -22.91
N ASP A 223 -13.72 9.53 -22.20
CA ASP A 223 -13.32 10.22 -20.97
C ASP A 223 -13.41 9.29 -19.75
N TYR A 224 -12.71 8.15 -19.81
CA TYR A 224 -12.71 7.10 -18.81
C TYR A 224 -11.28 6.61 -18.50
N GLU A 225 -10.99 6.40 -17.23
CA GLU A 225 -9.77 5.75 -16.79
C GLU A 225 -9.93 4.23 -16.88
N ASP A 226 -9.09 3.55 -17.65
CA ASP A 226 -9.08 2.10 -17.83
C ASP A 226 -7.82 1.52 -17.20
N GLY A 227 -7.96 0.56 -16.28
CA GLY A 227 -6.82 0.01 -15.53
C GLY A 227 -6.97 -1.47 -15.17
N GLN A 228 -5.95 -2.00 -14.50
CA GLN A 228 -5.92 -3.39 -14.00
C GLN A 228 -6.27 -4.45 -15.07
N ALA A 229 -5.80 -4.21 -16.29
CA ALA A 229 -6.16 -5.01 -17.44
C ALA A 229 -5.42 -6.37 -17.47
N THR A 230 -6.14 -7.43 -17.87
CA THR A 230 -5.61 -8.80 -17.92
C THR A 230 -6.18 -9.59 -19.10
N TRP A 231 -5.31 -10.42 -19.70
CA TRP A 231 -5.68 -11.28 -20.83
C TRP A 231 -6.58 -12.45 -20.42
N ARG A 232 -7.58 -12.75 -21.25
CA ARG A 232 -8.24 -14.05 -21.23
C ARG A 232 -7.23 -15.14 -21.63
N PRO A 233 -7.25 -16.35 -21.03
CA PRO A 233 -6.25 -17.40 -21.30
C PRO A 233 -6.15 -17.85 -22.75
N ASP A 234 -7.17 -17.65 -23.59
CA ASP A 234 -7.13 -17.93 -25.02
C ASP A 234 -6.66 -16.75 -25.90
N GLY A 235 -6.37 -15.59 -25.28
CA GLY A 235 -5.89 -14.38 -25.94
C GLY A 235 -6.95 -13.60 -26.73
N SER A 236 -8.22 -13.99 -26.67
CA SER A 236 -9.30 -13.39 -27.48
C SER A 236 -9.89 -12.10 -26.89
N GLU A 237 -9.83 -11.92 -25.58
CA GLU A 237 -10.43 -10.80 -24.84
C GLU A 237 -9.49 -10.29 -23.75
N ILE A 238 -9.73 -9.05 -23.30
CA ILE A 238 -9.06 -8.39 -22.17
C ILE A 238 -10.13 -7.94 -21.19
N ALA A 239 -10.02 -8.33 -19.91
CA ALA A 239 -10.81 -7.79 -18.83
C ALA A 239 -10.08 -6.62 -18.17
N PHE A 240 -10.80 -5.60 -17.73
CA PHE A 240 -10.23 -4.41 -17.10
C PHE A 240 -11.24 -3.74 -16.17
N THR A 241 -10.75 -2.87 -15.30
CA THR A 241 -11.56 -2.03 -14.40
C THR A 241 -11.74 -0.65 -15.01
N SER A 242 -12.98 -0.12 -14.99
CA SER A 242 -13.26 1.24 -15.42
C SER A 242 -14.57 1.77 -14.81
N ASN A 243 -14.59 3.04 -14.40
CA ASN A 243 -15.81 3.75 -14.07
C ASN A 243 -16.35 4.45 -15.32
N ARG A 244 -17.41 3.88 -15.91
CA ARG A 244 -18.08 4.39 -17.12
C ARG A 244 -19.50 4.85 -16.84
N THR A 245 -19.72 5.38 -15.63
CA THR A 245 -20.96 6.07 -15.28
C THR A 245 -21.04 7.42 -16.00
N ASP A 246 -22.23 8.03 -16.02
CA ASP A 246 -22.43 9.35 -16.65
C ASP A 246 -21.56 10.45 -15.99
N GLU A 247 -21.27 10.31 -14.67
CA GLU A 247 -20.49 11.25 -13.86
C GLU A 247 -19.43 10.48 -13.06
N PRO A 248 -18.35 9.99 -13.70
CA PRO A 248 -17.37 9.14 -13.04
C PRO A 248 -16.64 9.83 -11.88
N ASP A 249 -16.51 11.15 -11.90
CA ASP A 249 -15.90 11.94 -10.84
C ASP A 249 -16.80 12.10 -9.59
N SER A 250 -18.08 11.74 -9.66
CA SER A 250 -19.05 11.89 -8.57
C SER A 250 -19.30 10.62 -7.76
N ASN A 251 -18.63 9.52 -8.12
CA ASN A 251 -18.84 8.23 -7.47
C ASN A 251 -17.62 7.32 -7.63
N GLU A 252 -17.57 6.26 -6.80
CA GLU A 252 -16.53 5.23 -6.83
C GLU A 252 -16.97 3.95 -7.56
N ASN A 253 -18.03 4.02 -8.38
CA ASN A 253 -18.66 2.88 -9.06
C ASN A 253 -17.84 2.45 -10.28
N SER A 254 -16.69 1.84 -10.06
CA SER A 254 -15.98 1.11 -11.11
C SER A 254 -16.58 -0.28 -11.31
N ASP A 255 -16.57 -0.75 -12.53
CA ASP A 255 -17.02 -2.09 -12.92
C ASP A 255 -15.94 -2.86 -13.65
N ILE A 256 -16.14 -4.17 -13.77
CA ILE A 256 -15.34 -5.01 -14.64
C ILE A 256 -15.94 -4.97 -16.06
N TRP A 257 -15.10 -4.65 -17.01
CA TRP A 257 -15.40 -4.58 -18.43
C TRP A 257 -14.55 -5.57 -19.23
N VAL A 258 -15.02 -5.96 -20.38
CA VAL A 258 -14.28 -6.84 -21.32
C VAL A 258 -14.30 -6.25 -22.71
N VAL A 259 -13.14 -6.23 -23.36
CA VAL A 259 -12.99 -5.81 -24.76
C VAL A 259 -12.35 -6.92 -25.59
N SER A 260 -12.70 -7.05 -26.87
CA SER A 260 -12.05 -7.98 -27.79
C SER A 260 -10.63 -7.52 -28.07
N ALA A 261 -9.69 -8.44 -27.97
CA ALA A 261 -8.28 -8.23 -28.36
C ALA A 261 -8.04 -8.45 -29.85
N GLU A 262 -9.07 -8.87 -30.62
CA GLU A 262 -9.03 -9.16 -32.04
C GLU A 262 -10.00 -8.26 -32.82
N GLY A 263 -9.61 -7.85 -33.99
CA GLY A 263 -10.49 -7.23 -34.97
C GLY A 263 -9.91 -6.01 -35.65
N ASP A 264 -10.27 -5.86 -36.93
CA ASP A 264 -10.07 -4.61 -37.68
C ASP A 264 -11.03 -3.54 -37.13
N ALA A 265 -10.60 -2.29 -37.13
CA ALA A 265 -11.45 -1.17 -36.70
C ALA A 265 -12.80 -1.13 -37.45
N PRO A 266 -13.93 -0.72 -36.82
CA PRO A 266 -13.97 -0.07 -35.52
C PRO A 266 -13.95 -1.05 -34.35
N VAL A 267 -13.15 -0.71 -33.34
CA VAL A 267 -13.11 -1.41 -32.06
C VAL A 267 -14.52 -1.50 -31.49
N ARG A 268 -14.93 -2.68 -31.04
CA ARG A 268 -16.25 -2.86 -30.43
C ARG A 268 -16.29 -2.18 -29.07
N ASP A 269 -17.42 -1.59 -28.72
CA ASP A 269 -17.62 -1.05 -27.38
C ASP A 269 -17.35 -2.13 -26.32
N PRO A 270 -16.66 -1.80 -25.23
CA PRO A 270 -16.44 -2.72 -24.13
C PRO A 270 -17.78 -3.25 -23.58
N ARG A 271 -17.80 -4.52 -23.22
CA ARG A 271 -18.94 -5.20 -22.61
C ARG A 271 -18.82 -5.17 -21.11
N ARG A 272 -19.81 -4.61 -20.41
CA ARG A 272 -19.90 -4.60 -18.94
C ARG A 272 -20.15 -6.03 -18.42
N ILE A 273 -19.39 -6.44 -17.40
CA ILE A 273 -19.47 -7.76 -16.76
C ILE A 273 -20.23 -7.66 -15.45
N THR A 274 -19.91 -6.66 -14.64
CA THR A 274 -20.48 -6.44 -13.30
C THR A 274 -21.38 -5.22 -13.27
N SER A 275 -22.23 -5.13 -12.24
CA SER A 275 -23.25 -4.08 -12.14
C SER A 275 -23.57 -3.65 -10.72
N ASN A 276 -22.71 -3.99 -9.78
CA ASN A 276 -22.77 -3.57 -8.39
C ASN A 276 -22.67 -2.03 -8.30
N PRO A 277 -23.41 -1.36 -7.38
CA PRO A 277 -23.29 0.10 -7.21
C PRO A 277 -22.00 0.56 -6.52
N GLY A 278 -21.27 -0.36 -5.90
CA GLY A 278 -19.94 -0.10 -5.34
C GLY A 278 -18.81 -0.37 -6.33
N SER A 279 -17.58 -0.23 -5.88
CA SER A 279 -16.40 -0.48 -6.70
C SER A 279 -16.18 -1.97 -6.94
N ASP A 280 -16.04 -2.38 -8.21
CA ASP A 280 -15.53 -3.67 -8.63
C ASP A 280 -14.17 -3.49 -9.30
N SER A 281 -13.15 -4.27 -8.88
CA SER A 281 -11.76 -4.07 -9.28
C SER A 281 -10.95 -5.37 -9.33
N SER A 282 -9.71 -5.29 -9.82
CA SER A 282 -8.74 -6.40 -9.82
C SER A 282 -9.26 -7.68 -10.48
N PRO A 283 -9.75 -7.62 -11.74
CA PRO A 283 -10.27 -8.80 -12.43
C PRO A 283 -9.16 -9.83 -12.68
N THR A 284 -9.50 -11.10 -12.49
CA THR A 284 -8.67 -12.24 -12.90
C THR A 284 -9.51 -13.32 -13.53
N TRP A 285 -9.02 -13.88 -14.65
CA TRP A 285 -9.72 -14.93 -15.38
C TRP A 285 -9.48 -16.30 -14.76
N SER A 286 -10.50 -17.16 -14.78
CA SER A 286 -10.30 -18.59 -14.62
C SER A 286 -9.49 -19.16 -15.79
N ASN A 287 -8.70 -20.22 -15.57
CA ASN A 287 -7.87 -20.82 -16.62
C ASN A 287 -8.70 -21.36 -17.79
N ASP A 288 -9.96 -21.75 -17.57
CA ASP A 288 -10.90 -22.16 -18.63
C ASP A 288 -11.56 -20.96 -19.36
N GLY A 289 -11.27 -19.71 -18.93
CA GLY A 289 -11.78 -18.47 -19.52
C GLY A 289 -13.28 -18.24 -19.35
N ARG A 290 -13.96 -18.97 -18.45
CA ARG A 290 -15.43 -18.89 -18.30
C ARG A 290 -15.89 -17.99 -17.18
N ARG A 291 -15.01 -17.69 -16.23
CA ARG A 291 -15.31 -16.91 -15.03
C ARG A 291 -14.27 -15.82 -14.84
N ILE A 292 -14.69 -14.77 -14.17
CA ILE A 292 -13.81 -13.68 -13.69
C ILE A 292 -14.01 -13.59 -12.18
N ALA A 293 -12.92 -13.68 -11.42
CA ALA A 293 -12.90 -13.31 -10.02
C ALA A 293 -12.47 -11.85 -9.90
N TYR A 294 -12.97 -11.14 -8.90
CA TYR A 294 -12.70 -9.72 -8.71
C TYR A 294 -12.94 -9.33 -7.26
N ILE A 295 -12.50 -8.15 -6.89
CA ILE A 295 -12.78 -7.53 -5.59
C ILE A 295 -13.98 -6.62 -5.74
N THR A 296 -14.91 -6.67 -4.77
CA THR A 296 -16.15 -5.91 -4.78
C THR A 296 -16.42 -5.23 -3.44
N VAL A 297 -17.00 -4.05 -3.48
CA VAL A 297 -17.52 -3.31 -2.33
C VAL A 297 -19.04 -3.35 -2.38
N THR A 298 -19.68 -3.86 -1.34
CA THR A 298 -21.15 -4.03 -1.30
C THR A 298 -21.88 -2.88 -0.61
N GLU A 299 -21.20 -2.10 0.20
CA GLU A 299 -21.74 -0.93 0.91
C GLU A 299 -21.01 0.38 0.52
N PRO A 300 -21.23 0.90 -0.71
CA PRO A 300 -20.52 2.09 -1.20
C PRO A 300 -20.79 3.37 -0.40
N GLU A 301 -21.86 3.39 0.40
CA GLU A 301 -22.17 4.51 1.29
C GLU A 301 -21.17 4.65 2.44
N LEU A 302 -20.46 3.57 2.76
CA LEU A 302 -19.41 3.59 3.77
C LEU A 302 -18.05 4.04 3.22
N ILE A 303 -17.98 4.42 1.94
CA ILE A 303 -16.74 4.89 1.30
C ILE A 303 -15.57 3.94 1.60
N TRP A 304 -14.39 4.46 1.97
CA TRP A 304 -13.22 3.65 2.34
C TRP A 304 -13.38 2.75 3.57
N TYR A 305 -14.44 2.93 4.40
CA TYR A 305 -14.70 2.05 5.55
C TYR A 305 -15.34 0.73 5.18
N ALA A 306 -15.86 0.62 3.96
CA ALA A 306 -16.49 -0.62 3.50
C ALA A 306 -15.46 -1.74 3.33
N THR A 307 -15.86 -2.96 3.69
CA THR A 307 -15.02 -4.15 3.54
C THR A 307 -14.94 -4.58 2.07
N ASN A 308 -13.74 -4.87 1.61
CA ASN A 308 -13.46 -5.43 0.29
C ASN A 308 -13.70 -6.94 0.29
N HIS A 309 -14.56 -7.43 -0.59
CA HIS A 309 -14.94 -8.84 -0.70
C HIS A 309 -14.42 -9.48 -1.99
N LEU A 310 -14.14 -10.79 -1.93
CA LEU A 310 -13.97 -11.60 -3.13
C LEU A 310 -15.32 -11.89 -3.78
N ALA A 311 -15.42 -11.67 -5.07
CA ALA A 311 -16.58 -12.00 -5.87
C ALA A 311 -16.20 -12.73 -7.16
N ILE A 312 -17.21 -13.32 -7.81
CA ILE A 312 -17.06 -14.04 -9.07
C ILE A 312 -18.26 -13.74 -9.98
N ALA A 313 -18.00 -13.61 -11.28
CA ALA A 313 -18.99 -13.45 -12.31
C ALA A 313 -18.75 -14.40 -13.49
N SER A 314 -19.80 -14.64 -14.30
CA SER A 314 -19.62 -15.27 -15.61
C SER A 314 -18.85 -14.36 -16.55
N ALA A 315 -17.90 -14.90 -17.30
CA ALA A 315 -17.18 -14.16 -18.34
C ALA A 315 -18.11 -13.58 -19.45
N ALA A 316 -19.33 -14.10 -19.57
CA ALA A 316 -20.34 -13.56 -20.46
C ALA A 316 -21.16 -12.41 -19.87
N GLY A 317 -20.91 -12.08 -18.60
CA GLY A 317 -21.72 -11.20 -17.77
C GLY A 317 -22.81 -11.93 -17.01
N GLY A 318 -23.26 -11.38 -15.87
CA GLY A 318 -24.25 -11.99 -14.98
C GLY A 318 -23.67 -13.10 -14.09
N ASP A 319 -24.54 -13.73 -13.31
CA ASP A 319 -24.21 -14.73 -12.29
C ASP A 319 -23.21 -14.21 -11.24
N GLU A 320 -23.29 -12.92 -10.91
CA GLU A 320 -22.46 -12.26 -9.90
C GLU A 320 -22.71 -12.85 -8.51
N ARG A 321 -21.66 -13.23 -7.81
CA ARG A 321 -21.74 -13.78 -6.45
C ARG A 321 -20.60 -13.27 -5.58
N VAL A 322 -20.95 -12.64 -4.49
CA VAL A 322 -19.98 -12.32 -3.41
C VAL A 322 -19.69 -13.61 -2.63
N LEU A 323 -18.43 -13.94 -2.49
CA LEU A 323 -17.98 -15.22 -1.90
C LEU A 323 -17.59 -15.11 -0.43
N THR A 324 -17.11 -13.95 0.00
CA THR A 324 -16.50 -13.75 1.32
C THR A 324 -17.22 -12.77 2.23
N ALA A 325 -18.45 -12.39 1.93
CA ALA A 325 -19.22 -11.47 2.77
C ALA A 325 -19.31 -11.90 4.25
N ALA A 326 -19.39 -13.22 4.52
CA ALA A 326 -19.46 -13.75 5.87
C ALA A 326 -18.10 -13.74 6.63
N LEU A 327 -16.99 -13.47 5.95
CA LEU A 327 -15.67 -13.42 6.57
C LEU A 327 -15.44 -12.11 7.31
N ASP A 328 -16.04 -11.01 6.84
CA ASP A 328 -15.93 -9.66 7.40
C ASP A 328 -14.45 -9.23 7.55
N ARG A 329 -13.66 -9.40 6.51
CA ARG A 329 -12.25 -9.04 6.42
C ARG A 329 -11.92 -8.54 5.02
N ASN A 330 -10.97 -7.59 4.94
CA ASN A 330 -10.49 -7.08 3.66
C ASN A 330 -9.72 -8.14 2.89
N ILE A 331 -10.05 -8.24 1.61
CA ILE A 331 -9.43 -9.16 0.65
C ILE A 331 -8.89 -8.38 -0.53
N SER A 332 -7.75 -8.80 -1.07
CA SER A 332 -7.16 -8.23 -2.28
C SER A 332 -6.45 -9.29 -3.12
N ALA A 333 -6.05 -8.93 -4.33
CA ALA A 333 -5.24 -9.74 -5.24
C ALA A 333 -5.78 -11.16 -5.50
N PRO A 334 -7.03 -11.31 -6.00
CA PRO A 334 -7.60 -12.61 -6.28
C PRO A 334 -6.89 -13.32 -7.44
N LEU A 335 -6.63 -14.64 -7.32
CA LEU A 335 -5.97 -15.44 -8.34
C LEU A 335 -6.51 -16.88 -8.35
N PHE A 336 -7.03 -17.36 -9.49
CA PHE A 336 -7.50 -18.73 -9.60
C PHE A 336 -6.35 -19.73 -9.45
N THR A 337 -6.59 -20.82 -8.73
CA THR A 337 -5.66 -21.96 -8.75
C THR A 337 -5.63 -22.62 -10.13
N PRO A 338 -4.55 -23.31 -10.53
CA PRO A 338 -4.39 -23.89 -11.87
C PRO A 338 -5.50 -24.87 -12.29
N ASP A 339 -6.18 -25.48 -11.34
CA ASP A 339 -7.32 -26.40 -11.54
C ASP A 339 -8.69 -25.73 -11.55
N ASP A 340 -8.75 -24.39 -11.39
CA ASP A 340 -9.97 -23.60 -11.27
C ASP A 340 -10.92 -24.04 -10.13
N GLN A 341 -10.41 -24.76 -9.12
CA GLN A 341 -11.24 -25.22 -8.01
C GLN A 341 -11.20 -24.27 -6.83
N SER A 342 -10.22 -23.40 -6.76
CA SER A 342 -10.06 -22.43 -5.66
C SER A 342 -9.58 -21.08 -6.18
N ILE A 343 -9.67 -20.06 -5.31
CA ILE A 343 -9.11 -18.73 -5.55
C ILE A 343 -8.20 -18.40 -4.36
N LEU A 344 -6.94 -18.04 -4.65
CA LEU A 344 -6.01 -17.45 -3.69
C LEU A 344 -6.26 -15.96 -3.59
N PHE A 345 -5.97 -15.38 -2.42
CA PHE A 345 -6.09 -13.94 -2.18
C PHE A 345 -5.23 -13.51 -0.98
N SER A 346 -4.92 -12.23 -0.89
CA SER A 346 -4.39 -11.62 0.33
C SER A 346 -5.53 -11.31 1.29
N LEU A 347 -5.34 -11.61 2.58
CA LEU A 347 -6.34 -11.48 3.64
C LEU A 347 -5.76 -10.68 4.81
N GLU A 348 -6.35 -9.55 5.13
CA GLU A 348 -6.07 -8.80 6.36
C GLU A 348 -6.90 -9.36 7.52
N ASP A 349 -6.25 -9.72 8.63
CA ASP A 349 -6.94 -10.23 9.82
C ASP A 349 -6.15 -9.94 11.11
N SER A 350 -6.63 -9.00 11.92
CA SER A 350 -6.17 -8.79 13.30
C SER A 350 -4.65 -8.57 13.40
N ALA A 351 -4.15 -7.54 12.70
CA ALA A 351 -2.72 -7.19 12.61
C ALA A 351 -1.85 -8.22 11.87
N GLU A 352 -2.44 -9.14 11.14
CA GLU A 352 -1.76 -10.12 10.29
C GLU A 352 -2.19 -9.94 8.83
N GLN A 353 -1.32 -10.33 7.89
CA GLN A 353 -1.69 -10.47 6.48
C GLN A 353 -1.34 -11.87 6.00
N HIS A 354 -2.34 -12.62 5.57
CA HIS A 354 -2.23 -14.03 5.22
C HIS A 354 -2.48 -14.29 3.74
N LEU A 355 -1.93 -15.39 3.22
CA LEU A 355 -2.41 -15.96 1.97
C LEU A 355 -3.66 -16.78 2.28
N GLY A 356 -4.82 -16.31 1.83
CA GLY A 356 -6.08 -17.00 1.92
C GLY A 356 -6.37 -17.84 0.67
N ARG A 357 -7.21 -18.88 0.82
CA ARG A 357 -7.72 -19.68 -0.29
C ARG A 357 -9.20 -19.99 -0.07
N TYR A 358 -10.03 -19.68 -1.07
CA TYR A 358 -11.45 -20.02 -1.10
C TYR A 358 -11.70 -21.21 -2.02
N ASP A 359 -12.29 -22.29 -1.50
CA ASP A 359 -12.69 -23.45 -2.29
C ASP A 359 -14.07 -23.22 -2.93
N LEU A 360 -14.13 -23.20 -4.25
CA LEU A 360 -15.34 -22.89 -5.02
C LEU A 360 -16.43 -23.96 -4.94
N ASN A 361 -16.10 -25.18 -4.54
CA ASN A 361 -17.06 -26.27 -4.43
C ASN A 361 -17.73 -26.33 -3.06
N THR A 362 -16.97 -26.06 -2.01
CA THR A 362 -17.41 -26.19 -0.61
C THR A 362 -17.73 -24.86 0.05
N GLY A 363 -17.19 -23.76 -0.45
CA GLY A 363 -17.24 -22.43 0.18
C GLY A 363 -16.32 -22.33 1.40
N ALA A 364 -15.44 -23.28 1.61
CA ALA A 364 -14.48 -23.25 2.72
C ALA A 364 -13.34 -22.28 2.44
N ILE A 365 -12.88 -21.61 3.50
CA ILE A 365 -11.69 -20.77 3.47
C ILE A 365 -10.63 -21.43 4.34
N ASP A 366 -9.42 -21.55 3.80
CA ASP A 366 -8.21 -21.93 4.55
C ASP A 366 -7.08 -20.91 4.28
N ARG A 367 -6.00 -21.02 5.03
CA ARG A 367 -4.86 -20.10 4.97
C ARG A 367 -3.57 -20.89 4.71
N PRO A 368 -3.15 -21.04 3.44
CA PRO A 368 -1.91 -21.76 3.10
C PRO A 368 -0.65 -21.13 3.72
N VAL A 369 -0.66 -19.80 3.96
CA VAL A 369 0.37 -19.08 4.72
C VAL A 369 -0.31 -18.23 5.77
N GLU A 370 -0.04 -18.52 7.05
CA GLU A 370 -0.62 -17.84 8.21
C GLU A 370 0.38 -17.69 9.35
N GLY A 371 0.03 -16.90 10.36
CA GLY A 371 0.80 -16.68 11.58
C GLY A 371 1.21 -15.20 11.72
N ASN A 372 2.04 -14.94 12.71
CA ASN A 372 2.51 -13.59 13.05
C ASN A 372 3.44 -13.04 11.95
N LEU A 373 2.89 -12.71 10.81
CA LEU A 373 3.60 -12.24 9.62
C LEU A 373 2.70 -11.31 8.80
N SER A 374 3.33 -10.58 7.87
CA SER A 374 2.65 -9.80 6.86
C SER A 374 3.10 -10.27 5.49
N ILE A 375 2.16 -10.77 4.65
CA ILE A 375 2.44 -11.02 3.25
C ILE A 375 2.26 -9.75 2.43
N GLY A 376 3.10 -9.60 1.40
CA GLY A 376 2.92 -8.60 0.35
C GLY A 376 2.37 -9.23 -0.92
N ARG A 377 2.98 -8.86 -2.06
CA ARG A 377 2.63 -9.43 -3.36
C ARG A 377 3.00 -10.91 -3.44
N PHE A 378 2.20 -11.64 -4.22
CA PHE A 378 2.48 -13.03 -4.53
C PHE A 378 2.22 -13.34 -6.01
N ALA A 379 2.88 -14.38 -6.51
CA ALA A 379 2.68 -14.93 -7.85
C ALA A 379 2.54 -16.44 -7.75
N GLN A 380 1.66 -17.00 -8.58
CA GLN A 380 1.43 -18.44 -8.65
C GLN A 380 1.87 -18.98 -10.00
N HIS A 381 2.61 -20.07 -9.98
CA HIS A 381 2.94 -20.82 -11.18
C HIS A 381 1.83 -21.83 -11.55
N SER A 382 1.74 -22.22 -12.81
CA SER A 382 0.77 -23.22 -13.32
C SER A 382 0.88 -24.61 -12.67
N SER A 383 1.94 -24.89 -11.91
CA SER A 383 2.08 -26.09 -11.06
C SER A 383 1.37 -25.97 -9.71
N GLY A 384 0.92 -24.77 -9.32
CA GLY A 384 0.37 -24.47 -8.01
C GLY A 384 1.38 -23.94 -6.98
N ASP A 385 2.68 -23.90 -7.31
CA ASP A 385 3.68 -23.28 -6.45
C ASP A 385 3.46 -21.77 -6.37
N VAL A 386 3.78 -21.15 -5.23
CA VAL A 386 3.60 -19.71 -4.97
C VAL A 386 4.91 -19.10 -4.51
N ALA A 387 5.33 -18.00 -5.12
CA ALA A 387 6.34 -17.10 -4.58
C ALA A 387 5.65 -15.89 -3.96
N LEU A 388 6.11 -15.43 -2.80
CA LEU A 388 5.46 -14.35 -2.08
C LEU A 388 6.46 -13.53 -1.26
N GLN A 389 6.13 -12.26 -1.07
CA GLN A 389 6.81 -11.39 -0.12
C GLN A 389 6.30 -11.68 1.28
N ILE A 390 7.22 -11.75 2.25
CA ILE A 390 6.88 -11.80 3.68
C ILE A 390 7.77 -10.81 4.42
N SER A 391 7.17 -10.08 5.35
CA SER A 391 7.84 -9.28 6.37
C SER A 391 7.49 -9.79 7.76
N LEU A 392 8.42 -9.63 8.71
CA LEU A 392 8.26 -9.96 10.13
C LEU A 392 8.71 -8.75 10.96
N PRO A 393 8.36 -8.63 12.24
CA PRO A 393 8.77 -7.49 13.06
C PRO A 393 10.28 -7.23 13.14
N HIS A 394 11.09 -8.24 12.87
CA HIS A 394 12.56 -8.19 12.86
C HIS A 394 13.18 -8.44 11.47
N LEU A 395 12.36 -8.63 10.45
CA LEU A 395 12.80 -8.93 9.08
C LEU A 395 12.06 -8.01 8.09
N PRO A 396 12.75 -7.04 7.46
CA PRO A 396 12.22 -6.36 6.28
C PRO A 396 11.77 -7.36 5.22
N THR A 397 10.95 -6.91 4.29
CA THR A 397 10.38 -7.78 3.24
C THR A 397 11.46 -8.59 2.51
N GLU A 398 11.25 -9.91 2.46
CA GLU A 398 12.05 -10.88 1.71
C GLU A 398 11.13 -11.78 0.89
N LEU A 399 11.69 -12.49 -0.11
CA LEU A 399 10.93 -13.48 -0.87
C LEU A 399 10.96 -14.85 -0.21
N PHE A 400 9.79 -15.46 -0.22
CA PHE A 400 9.57 -16.84 0.21
C PHE A 400 8.94 -17.64 -0.93
N TYR A 401 9.17 -18.93 -0.93
CA TYR A 401 8.63 -19.86 -1.88
C TYR A 401 7.82 -20.95 -1.16
N LEU A 402 6.56 -21.10 -1.54
CA LEU A 402 5.67 -22.16 -1.07
C LEU A 402 5.61 -23.24 -2.16
N GLY A 403 6.31 -24.34 -1.94
CA GLY A 403 6.18 -25.57 -2.73
C GLY A 403 4.99 -26.39 -2.23
N SER A 404 4.97 -27.69 -2.58
CA SER A 404 3.85 -28.57 -2.27
C SER A 404 3.45 -28.61 -0.81
N ASP A 405 4.36 -28.42 0.15
CA ASP A 405 4.06 -28.47 1.59
C ASP A 405 5.04 -27.66 2.47
N GLN A 406 5.91 -26.87 1.85
CA GLN A 406 6.95 -26.15 2.61
C GLN A 406 7.11 -24.70 2.14
N LEU A 407 7.00 -23.77 3.10
CA LEU A 407 7.38 -22.38 2.95
C LEU A 407 8.86 -22.22 3.26
N THR A 408 9.62 -21.64 2.34
CA THR A 408 11.07 -21.48 2.46
C THR A 408 11.46 -20.05 2.09
N GLN A 409 12.25 -19.37 2.90
CA GLN A 409 12.85 -18.08 2.55
C GLN A 409 13.90 -18.29 1.45
N ILE A 410 13.82 -17.51 0.37
CA ILE A 410 14.71 -17.64 -0.80
C ILE A 410 15.60 -16.42 -1.03
N THR A 411 15.30 -15.28 -0.43
CA THR A 411 16.18 -14.10 -0.45
C THR A 411 16.62 -13.71 0.94
N LYS A 412 17.77 -13.03 1.03
CA LYS A 412 18.41 -12.54 2.25
C LYS A 412 19.07 -11.20 1.97
N THR A 413 18.28 -10.31 1.39
CA THR A 413 18.73 -9.05 0.80
C THR A 413 19.32 -8.11 1.86
N ASN A 414 18.75 -8.14 3.06
CA ASN A 414 19.12 -7.25 4.16
C ASN A 414 19.95 -7.91 5.26
N ASP A 415 20.34 -9.18 5.12
CA ASP A 415 21.10 -9.91 6.17
C ASP A 415 22.39 -9.17 6.56
N GLU A 416 23.13 -8.61 5.59
CA GLU A 416 24.38 -7.89 5.86
C GLU A 416 24.14 -6.61 6.68
N THR A 417 23.09 -5.84 6.35
CA THR A 417 22.75 -4.61 7.08
C THR A 417 22.25 -4.90 8.49
N LEU A 418 21.50 -5.98 8.66
CA LEU A 418 20.88 -6.34 9.95
C LEU A 418 21.79 -7.13 10.89
N HIS A 419 22.85 -7.76 10.38
CA HIS A 419 23.70 -8.71 11.11
C HIS A 419 24.24 -8.17 12.45
N ASP A 420 24.64 -6.91 12.48
CA ASP A 420 25.27 -6.29 13.65
C ASP A 420 24.29 -5.41 14.46
N LEU A 421 22.99 -5.42 14.11
CA LEU A 421 22.00 -4.56 14.75
C LEU A 421 21.29 -5.28 15.89
N ASP A 422 21.24 -4.61 17.05
CA ASP A 422 20.34 -4.97 18.13
C ASP A 422 18.95 -4.32 17.87
N LEU A 423 18.00 -5.11 17.39
CA LEU A 423 16.63 -4.68 17.13
C LEU A 423 15.78 -4.73 18.41
N ALA A 424 14.72 -3.93 18.45
CA ALA A 424 13.73 -3.94 19.51
C ALA A 424 12.99 -5.29 19.59
N GLU A 425 12.75 -5.78 20.81
CA GLU A 425 11.78 -6.86 21.03
C GLU A 425 10.37 -6.30 20.81
N VAL A 426 9.58 -6.99 19.97
CA VAL A 426 8.22 -6.60 19.59
C VAL A 426 7.22 -7.55 20.22
N ARG A 427 6.23 -6.98 20.92
CA ARG A 427 5.16 -7.76 21.59
C ARG A 427 3.81 -7.30 21.09
N ASN A 428 3.01 -8.23 20.58
CA ASN A 428 1.59 -7.99 20.35
C ASN A 428 0.87 -7.81 21.69
N ILE A 429 -0.03 -6.84 21.77
CA ILE A 429 -0.83 -6.52 22.94
C ILE A 429 -2.31 -6.40 22.57
N ALA A 430 -3.18 -6.71 23.52
CA ALA A 430 -4.61 -6.45 23.45
C ALA A 430 -5.07 -5.82 24.76
N PHE A 431 -5.87 -4.78 24.67
CA PHE A 431 -6.36 -4.03 25.83
C PHE A 431 -7.81 -3.58 25.61
N LYS A 432 -8.41 -3.00 26.63
CA LYS A 432 -9.78 -2.47 26.56
C LYS A 432 -9.78 -0.96 26.47
N SER A 433 -10.50 -0.45 25.47
CA SER A 433 -10.89 0.95 25.40
C SER A 433 -11.89 1.32 26.51
N ALA A 434 -12.17 2.60 26.67
CA ALA A 434 -13.04 3.14 27.71
C ALA A 434 -14.46 2.53 27.72
N ASP A 435 -15.00 2.19 26.56
CA ASP A 435 -16.30 1.55 26.38
C ASP A 435 -16.27 0.02 26.43
N GLY A 436 -15.10 -0.59 26.65
CA GLY A 436 -14.89 -2.03 26.70
C GLY A 436 -14.56 -2.69 25.36
N THR A 437 -14.48 -1.93 24.28
CA THR A 437 -14.01 -2.43 22.97
C THR A 437 -12.58 -2.99 23.10
N THR A 438 -12.32 -4.14 22.49
CA THR A 438 -10.94 -4.68 22.43
C THR A 438 -10.20 -3.98 21.32
N VAL A 439 -9.02 -3.46 21.63
CA VAL A 439 -8.08 -2.83 20.70
C VAL A 439 -6.77 -3.60 20.76
N GLU A 440 -6.15 -3.83 19.64
CA GLU A 440 -4.86 -4.51 19.54
C GLU A 440 -3.76 -3.55 19.10
N GLY A 441 -2.52 -3.98 19.27
CA GLY A 441 -1.35 -3.22 18.87
C GLY A 441 -0.06 -3.89 19.26
N PHE A 442 1.03 -3.13 19.33
CA PHE A 442 2.34 -3.65 19.66
C PHE A 442 3.10 -2.72 20.61
N ILE A 443 3.97 -3.31 21.40
CA ILE A 443 4.98 -2.60 22.18
C ILE A 443 6.35 -3.01 21.66
N PHE A 444 7.15 -2.02 21.29
CA PHE A 444 8.57 -2.15 20.98
C PHE A 444 9.36 -1.72 22.20
N THR A 445 10.23 -2.59 22.69
CA THR A 445 11.09 -2.25 23.84
C THR A 445 12.52 -1.99 23.38
N PRO A 446 13.22 -1.04 24.00
CA PRO A 446 14.63 -0.81 23.69
C PRO A 446 15.45 -2.11 23.79
N PRO A 447 16.52 -2.28 23.00
CA PRO A 447 17.37 -3.47 23.08
C PRO A 447 17.93 -3.74 24.49
N ASP A 448 18.19 -2.71 25.29
CA ASP A 448 18.66 -2.82 26.68
C ASP A 448 17.53 -2.84 27.73
N TYR A 449 16.29 -3.14 27.30
CA TYR A 449 15.11 -3.12 28.17
C TYR A 449 15.28 -3.97 29.43
N ARG A 450 14.93 -3.39 30.57
CA ARG A 450 14.95 -4.06 31.89
C ARG A 450 13.59 -4.01 32.54
N LYS A 451 12.98 -5.18 32.74
CA LYS A 451 11.70 -5.28 33.42
C LYS A 451 11.71 -4.56 34.79
N GLY A 452 10.73 -3.73 35.02
CA GLY A 452 10.57 -2.96 36.26
C GLY A 452 11.24 -1.57 36.22
N ARG A 453 11.99 -1.24 35.18
CA ARG A 453 12.36 0.14 34.85
C ARG A 453 11.27 0.74 33.97
N LYS A 454 10.88 1.99 34.26
CA LYS A 454 9.97 2.75 33.42
C LYS A 454 10.75 3.57 32.40
N TYR A 455 10.28 3.58 31.18
CA TYR A 455 10.95 4.21 30.05
C TYR A 455 10.15 5.41 29.51
N PRO A 456 10.82 6.44 28.98
CA PRO A 456 10.13 7.42 28.15
C PRO A 456 9.45 6.70 27.01
N THR A 457 8.25 7.13 26.65
CA THR A 457 7.39 6.34 25.77
C THR A 457 6.82 7.20 24.66
N ILE A 458 6.84 6.70 23.45
CA ILE A 458 6.24 7.34 22.28
C ILE A 458 5.00 6.54 21.86
N LEU A 459 3.85 7.20 21.85
CA LEU A 459 2.66 6.73 21.14
C LEU A 459 2.83 7.06 19.65
N ARG A 460 2.95 6.04 18.82
CA ARG A 460 3.03 6.19 17.38
C ARG A 460 1.71 5.77 16.74
N ILE A 461 1.13 6.61 15.88
CA ILE A 461 -0.17 6.41 15.27
C ILE A 461 0.02 6.22 13.75
N HIS A 462 -0.67 5.22 13.17
CA HIS A 462 -0.58 4.91 11.74
C HIS A 462 -1.39 5.89 10.88
N GLY A 463 -1.09 5.93 9.60
CA GLY A 463 -1.88 6.61 8.58
C GLY A 463 -3.13 5.81 8.17
N GLY A 464 -3.93 6.35 7.29
CA GLY A 464 -5.18 5.74 6.82
C GLY A 464 -6.35 6.73 6.88
N PRO A 465 -7.44 6.52 7.66
CA PRO A 465 -7.60 5.65 8.84
C PRO A 465 -7.70 4.16 8.58
N VAL A 466 -8.27 3.74 7.44
CA VAL A 466 -8.49 2.33 7.09
C VAL A 466 -7.17 1.69 6.64
N SER A 467 -6.35 1.37 7.61
CA SER A 467 -5.06 0.69 7.53
C SER A 467 -4.83 -0.03 8.87
N GLN A 468 -3.71 -0.74 9.01
CA GLN A 468 -3.32 -1.33 10.30
C GLN A 468 -1.81 -1.35 10.46
N PHE A 469 -1.33 -1.29 11.71
CA PHE A 469 -0.03 -1.85 12.05
C PHE A 469 -0.17 -3.37 12.09
N ASP A 470 0.76 -4.05 11.48
CA ASP A 470 0.79 -5.49 11.39
C ASP A 470 2.13 -6.09 11.81
N PHE A 471 2.28 -7.39 11.69
CA PHE A 471 3.52 -8.10 12.00
C PHE A 471 4.62 -7.89 10.95
N SER A 472 4.71 -6.71 10.36
CA SER A 472 5.81 -6.31 9.47
C SER A 472 6.91 -5.55 10.22
N PHE A 473 8.03 -5.34 9.53
CA PHE A 473 9.14 -4.51 10.03
C PHE A 473 8.74 -3.03 10.04
N ASN A 474 8.67 -2.44 11.23
CA ASN A 474 8.33 -1.04 11.41
C ASN A 474 9.58 -0.20 11.67
N ALA A 475 10.07 0.47 10.63
CA ALA A 475 11.31 1.26 10.67
C ALA A 475 11.28 2.39 11.71
N ASP A 476 10.19 3.15 11.78
CA ASP A 476 10.05 4.27 12.72
C ASP A 476 10.07 3.77 14.18
N ALA A 477 9.33 2.68 14.47
CA ALA A 477 9.28 2.12 15.82
C ALA A 477 10.61 1.49 16.23
N GLN A 478 11.30 0.80 15.31
CA GLN A 478 12.63 0.24 15.54
C GLN A 478 13.67 1.33 15.81
N LEU A 479 13.66 2.42 15.03
CA LEU A 479 14.54 3.56 15.23
C LEU A 479 14.34 4.22 16.59
N LEU A 480 13.10 4.52 16.95
CA LEU A 480 12.79 5.17 18.24
C LEU A 480 13.12 4.25 19.43
N ALA A 481 12.87 2.96 19.30
CA ALA A 481 13.25 1.99 20.33
C ALA A 481 14.78 1.90 20.49
N ALA A 482 15.56 1.97 19.41
CA ALA A 482 17.00 2.04 19.44
C ALA A 482 17.54 3.29 20.17
N GLN A 483 16.76 4.40 20.19
CA GLN A 483 17.09 5.59 20.98
C GLN A 483 16.70 5.49 22.47
N GLY A 484 16.20 4.35 22.93
CA GLY A 484 15.85 4.09 24.32
C GLY A 484 14.41 4.38 24.71
N TYR A 485 13.53 4.61 23.76
CA TYR A 485 12.09 4.75 23.99
C TYR A 485 11.39 3.38 24.00
N VAL A 486 10.39 3.23 24.83
CA VAL A 486 9.33 2.26 24.57
C VAL A 486 8.42 2.89 23.50
N VAL A 487 8.11 2.17 22.44
CA VAL A 487 7.19 2.63 21.41
C VAL A 487 5.90 1.82 21.49
N VAL A 488 4.79 2.51 21.65
CA VAL A 488 3.46 1.92 21.67
C VAL A 488 2.76 2.26 20.37
N ILE A 489 2.29 1.27 19.66
CA ILE A 489 1.47 1.41 18.47
C ILE A 489 0.18 0.62 18.65
N SER A 490 -0.93 1.11 18.13
CA SER A 490 -2.22 0.43 18.23
C SER A 490 -3.02 0.59 16.96
N ASN A 491 -3.97 -0.32 16.76
CA ASN A 491 -4.96 -0.28 15.70
C ASN A 491 -6.29 0.22 16.29
N PRO A 492 -6.50 1.55 16.38
CA PRO A 492 -7.74 2.11 16.93
C PRO A 492 -8.92 1.82 16.01
N ARG A 493 -10.15 2.05 16.49
CA ARG A 493 -11.34 2.05 15.64
C ARG A 493 -11.13 2.99 14.43
N GLY A 494 -11.54 2.55 13.25
CA GLY A 494 -11.15 3.10 11.96
C GLY A 494 -10.15 2.22 11.22
N SER A 495 -9.35 1.38 11.92
CA SER A 495 -8.37 0.49 11.31
C SER A 495 -9.02 -0.65 10.54
N SER A 496 -8.31 -1.15 9.49
CA SER A 496 -8.66 -2.37 8.76
C SER A 496 -8.31 -3.64 9.53
N GLY A 497 -8.74 -4.81 9.04
CA GLY A 497 -8.41 -6.12 9.62
C GLY A 497 -9.27 -6.57 10.80
N TYR A 498 -10.19 -5.73 11.29
CA TYR A 498 -11.04 -6.02 12.48
C TYR A 498 -12.53 -6.09 12.16
N GLY A 499 -12.90 -6.06 10.89
CA GLY A 499 -14.28 -6.09 10.41
C GLY A 499 -14.85 -4.70 10.13
N GLN A 500 -15.96 -4.69 9.37
CA GLN A 500 -16.57 -3.45 8.86
C GLN A 500 -17.07 -2.53 9.97
N ASP A 501 -17.71 -3.08 11.01
CA ASP A 501 -18.21 -2.27 12.13
C ASP A 501 -17.08 -1.55 12.88
N PHE A 502 -15.87 -2.15 12.94
CA PHE A 502 -14.72 -1.56 13.58
C PHE A 502 -14.13 -0.41 12.74
N SER A 503 -14.00 -0.60 11.42
CA SER A 503 -13.61 0.45 10.49
C SER A 503 -14.64 1.58 10.47
N ALA A 504 -15.92 1.26 10.28
CA ALA A 504 -17.00 2.24 10.13
C ALA A 504 -17.36 2.99 11.43
N ALA A 505 -16.87 2.55 12.60
CA ALA A 505 -17.04 3.27 13.86
C ALA A 505 -16.51 4.71 13.82
N LEU A 506 -15.61 5.00 12.87
CA LEU A 506 -15.03 6.32 12.69
C LEU A 506 -15.83 7.23 11.74
N PHE A 507 -16.78 6.70 10.98
CA PHE A 507 -17.59 7.45 10.01
C PHE A 507 -18.25 8.66 10.69
N ALA A 508 -17.95 9.87 10.23
CA ALA A 508 -18.37 11.17 10.78
C ALA A 508 -18.15 11.33 12.31
N ASN A 509 -17.12 10.64 12.85
CA ASN A 509 -16.87 10.57 14.28
C ASN A 509 -15.37 10.61 14.65
N TRP A 510 -14.57 11.18 13.79
CA TRP A 510 -13.12 11.32 13.94
C TRP A 510 -12.75 12.02 15.24
N GLY A 511 -11.68 11.54 15.87
CA GLY A 511 -11.19 12.08 17.13
C GLY A 511 -12.03 11.71 18.35
N VAL A 512 -12.99 10.80 18.25
CA VAL A 512 -13.82 10.36 19.38
C VAL A 512 -13.47 8.93 19.79
N PRO A 513 -13.87 7.86 19.06
CA PRO A 513 -13.55 6.50 19.48
C PRO A 513 -12.05 6.18 19.30
N ASP A 514 -11.43 6.66 18.26
CA ASP A 514 -10.02 6.52 17.97
C ASP A 514 -9.12 7.20 19.00
N PHE A 515 -9.51 8.39 19.46
CA PHE A 515 -8.82 9.07 20.57
C PHE A 515 -8.87 8.24 21.87
N GLU A 516 -10.05 7.72 22.24
CA GLU A 516 -10.19 6.87 23.42
C GLU A 516 -9.32 5.61 23.32
N ASP A 517 -9.25 5.02 22.13
CA ASP A 517 -8.48 3.80 21.87
C ASP A 517 -6.97 4.02 22.00
N VAL A 518 -6.43 5.09 21.40
CA VAL A 518 -5.00 5.39 21.52
C VAL A 518 -4.59 5.83 22.92
N MET A 519 -5.48 6.50 23.66
CA MET A 519 -5.24 6.83 25.07
C MET A 519 -5.24 5.58 25.95
N ALA A 520 -6.12 4.62 25.67
CA ALA A 520 -6.14 3.33 26.37
C ALA A 520 -4.87 2.51 26.12
N ALA A 521 -4.26 2.61 24.91
CA ALA A 521 -2.96 1.98 24.62
C ALA A 521 -1.85 2.52 25.55
N VAL A 522 -1.79 3.83 25.72
CA VAL A 522 -0.84 4.46 26.64
C VAL A 522 -1.10 4.05 28.09
N ASP A 523 -2.37 4.04 28.52
CA ASP A 523 -2.75 3.62 29.87
C ASP A 523 -2.38 2.16 30.15
N TYR A 524 -2.56 1.28 29.15
CA TYR A 524 -2.12 -0.11 29.22
C TYR A 524 -0.60 -0.21 29.43
N ALA A 525 0.19 0.51 28.64
CA ALA A 525 1.65 0.47 28.74
C ALA A 525 2.16 1.01 30.10
N ILE A 526 1.47 2.00 30.68
CA ILE A 526 1.75 2.51 32.04
C ILE A 526 1.40 1.45 33.08
N ALA A 527 0.21 0.85 33.00
CA ALA A 527 -0.27 -0.14 33.96
C ALA A 527 0.60 -1.40 33.98
N GLU A 528 1.06 -1.85 32.82
CA GLU A 528 1.98 -3.00 32.68
C GLU A 528 3.43 -2.67 33.09
N GLY A 529 3.73 -1.39 33.37
CA GLY A 529 5.01 -0.96 33.90
C GLY A 529 6.09 -0.71 32.85
N TYR A 530 5.73 -0.61 31.59
CA TYR A 530 6.64 -0.23 30.50
C TYR A 530 6.95 1.27 30.53
N SER A 531 5.91 2.09 30.67
CA SER A 531 5.95 3.52 30.41
C SER A 531 6.06 4.35 31.69
N ASP A 532 6.82 5.43 31.60
CA ASP A 532 6.88 6.50 32.58
C ASP A 532 5.76 7.52 32.24
N PRO A 533 4.75 7.70 33.12
CA PRO A 533 3.64 8.59 32.84
C PRO A 533 4.03 10.08 32.72
N ASP A 534 5.20 10.45 33.24
CA ASP A 534 5.71 11.82 33.19
C ASP A 534 6.65 12.07 31.99
N ARG A 535 6.82 11.08 31.09
CA ARG A 535 7.69 11.17 29.91
C ARG A 535 7.03 10.52 28.70
N LEU A 536 5.98 11.14 28.21
CA LEU A 536 5.19 10.66 27.07
C LEU A 536 5.35 11.58 25.87
N GLY A 537 5.57 11.00 24.69
CA GLY A 537 5.51 11.67 23.40
C GLY A 537 4.43 11.04 22.52
N VAL A 538 3.91 11.81 21.57
CA VAL A 538 2.92 11.33 20.59
C VAL A 538 3.28 11.79 19.19
N GLY A 539 2.98 10.98 18.18
CA GLY A 539 3.15 11.43 16.80
C GLY A 539 2.69 10.44 15.75
N GLY A 540 2.48 10.96 14.56
CA GLY A 540 2.07 10.20 13.41
C GLY A 540 2.20 10.98 12.10
N TRP A 541 1.87 10.32 11.01
CA TRP A 541 1.87 10.86 9.66
C TRP A 541 0.50 10.62 9.02
N SER A 542 0.01 11.54 8.18
CA SER A 542 -1.31 11.44 7.54
C SER A 542 -2.42 11.38 8.61
N TYR A 543 -3.34 10.44 8.54
CA TYR A 543 -4.30 10.22 9.61
C TYR A 543 -3.64 10.14 11.00
N GLY A 544 -2.45 9.52 11.13
CA GLY A 544 -1.70 9.50 12.38
C GLY A 544 -1.30 10.88 12.89
N GLY A 545 -1.00 11.81 11.97
CA GLY A 545 -0.81 13.24 12.27
C GLY A 545 -2.11 13.92 12.68
N ILE A 546 -3.20 13.62 11.98
CA ILE A 546 -4.56 14.12 12.28
C ILE A 546 -4.98 13.68 13.69
N LEU A 547 -4.84 12.38 14.02
CA LEU A 547 -5.19 11.89 15.35
C LEU A 547 -4.24 12.44 16.42
N THR A 548 -2.97 12.73 16.10
CA THR A 548 -2.06 13.49 16.98
C THR A 548 -2.62 14.88 17.27
N ASN A 549 -3.21 15.58 16.29
CA ASN A 549 -3.83 16.88 16.50
C ASN A 549 -5.05 16.79 17.43
N TYR A 550 -5.87 15.73 17.34
CA TYR A 550 -6.93 15.49 18.32
C TYR A 550 -6.36 15.23 19.72
N VAL A 551 -5.30 14.44 19.83
CA VAL A 551 -4.67 14.15 21.13
C VAL A 551 -4.22 15.43 21.81
N ILE A 552 -3.42 16.27 21.15
CA ILE A 552 -2.87 17.49 21.77
C ILE A 552 -3.93 18.58 22.02
N THR A 553 -5.09 18.53 21.36
CA THR A 553 -6.22 19.43 21.63
C THR A 553 -7.11 18.96 22.78
N LYS A 554 -7.03 17.69 23.19
CA LYS A 554 -7.89 17.06 24.19
C LYS A 554 -7.21 16.73 25.51
N THR A 555 -5.88 16.61 25.52
CA THR A 555 -5.12 16.27 26.74
C THR A 555 -3.76 16.97 26.76
N ASP A 556 -3.24 17.20 27.96
CA ASP A 556 -1.93 17.78 28.26
C ASP A 556 -0.89 16.75 28.77
N ARG A 557 -1.18 15.45 28.59
CA ARG A 557 -0.33 14.34 29.11
C ARG A 557 1.01 14.19 28.39
N PHE A 558 1.15 14.77 27.21
CA PHE A 558 2.33 14.56 26.35
C PHE A 558 3.29 15.73 26.41
N GLU A 559 4.56 15.44 26.68
CA GLU A 559 5.65 16.43 26.79
C GLU A 559 6.11 16.94 25.40
N GLY A 560 5.89 16.16 24.35
CA GLY A 560 6.22 16.53 22.98
C GLY A 560 5.36 15.81 21.96
N ALA A 561 5.01 16.51 20.87
CA ALA A 561 4.23 15.97 19.78
C ALA A 561 4.92 16.16 18.43
N ILE A 562 4.71 15.23 17.50
CA ILE A 562 5.12 15.35 16.09
C ILE A 562 3.92 15.03 15.21
N THR A 563 3.50 16.02 14.41
CA THR A 563 2.38 15.88 13.49
C THR A 563 2.87 16.10 12.06
N GLY A 564 2.78 15.05 11.25
CA GLY A 564 3.24 15.07 9.87
C GLY A 564 2.09 14.94 8.88
N ALA A 565 2.11 15.72 7.79
CA ALA A 565 1.12 15.71 6.72
C ALA A 565 -0.31 15.61 7.30
N SER A 566 -0.73 16.62 8.06
CA SER A 566 -1.90 16.51 8.94
C SER A 566 -2.89 17.66 8.77
N GLU A 567 -4.14 17.38 9.13
CA GLU A 567 -5.24 18.33 9.09
C GLU A 567 -5.67 18.79 10.49
N VAL A 568 -6.11 20.03 10.56
CA VAL A 568 -6.69 20.63 11.76
C VAL A 568 -8.02 21.32 11.48
N ASN A 569 -8.30 21.70 10.23
CA ASN A 569 -9.45 22.50 9.83
C ASN A 569 -10.05 21.94 8.54
N TYR A 570 -11.01 21.05 8.68
CA TYR A 570 -11.58 20.31 7.54
C TYR A 570 -12.32 21.19 6.53
N ILE A 571 -13.01 22.25 6.99
CA ILE A 571 -13.65 23.19 6.06
C ILE A 571 -12.61 23.87 5.15
N ALA A 572 -11.41 24.14 5.64
CA ALA A 572 -10.36 24.73 4.85
C ALA A 572 -9.77 23.79 3.80
N ASN A 573 -9.98 22.49 3.95
CA ASN A 573 -9.54 21.48 3.00
C ASN A 573 -10.51 21.26 1.85
N TYR A 574 -11.79 21.49 2.04
CA TYR A 574 -12.78 21.26 1.01
C TYR A 574 -12.42 21.95 -0.31
N GLY A 575 -12.24 21.14 -1.38
CA GLY A 575 -11.76 21.58 -2.68
C GLY A 575 -10.29 21.95 -2.72
N HIS A 576 -9.51 21.68 -1.68
CA HIS A 576 -8.06 21.85 -1.66
C HIS A 576 -7.30 20.53 -1.62
N ASP A 577 -7.80 19.53 -0.90
CA ASP A 577 -7.38 18.14 -1.01
C ASP A 577 -8.06 17.42 -2.21
N HIS A 578 -7.81 16.13 -2.36
CA HIS A 578 -8.42 15.31 -3.41
C HIS A 578 -9.60 14.45 -2.93
N TYR A 579 -10.09 14.64 -1.70
CA TYR A 579 -11.09 13.79 -1.05
C TYR A 579 -12.51 14.37 -1.04
N GLN A 580 -12.84 15.34 -1.91
CA GLN A 580 -14.14 16.01 -1.91
C GLN A 580 -15.31 15.03 -1.95
N LEU A 581 -15.23 13.96 -2.73
CA LEU A 581 -16.28 12.95 -2.85
C LEU A 581 -16.52 12.22 -1.50
N GLN A 582 -15.43 11.81 -0.85
CA GLN A 582 -15.48 11.11 0.42
C GLN A 582 -16.02 12.02 1.53
N TRP A 583 -15.53 13.26 1.60
CA TRP A 583 -16.00 14.24 2.57
C TRP A 583 -17.48 14.57 2.38
N GLU A 584 -17.93 14.75 1.14
CA GLU A 584 -19.34 15.03 0.85
C GLU A 584 -20.25 13.87 1.27
N LYS A 585 -19.83 12.63 1.05
CA LYS A 585 -20.57 11.44 1.51
C LYS A 585 -20.56 11.30 3.03
N GLU A 586 -19.46 11.58 3.68
CA GLU A 586 -19.30 11.40 5.13
C GLU A 586 -19.93 12.53 5.94
N LEU A 587 -19.80 13.79 5.49
CA LEU A 587 -20.14 14.98 6.26
C LEU A 587 -21.27 15.83 5.62
N GLY A 588 -21.65 15.52 4.38
CA GLY A 588 -22.51 16.40 3.59
C GLY A 588 -21.77 17.63 3.05
N LEU A 589 -22.50 18.49 2.36
CA LEU A 589 -21.94 19.71 1.78
C LEU A 589 -21.66 20.76 2.89
N PRO A 590 -20.46 21.38 2.91
CA PRO A 590 -20.07 22.27 4.03
C PRO A 590 -20.93 23.53 4.17
N TRP A 591 -21.64 23.95 3.13
CA TRP A 591 -22.61 25.07 3.21
C TRP A 591 -24.02 24.64 3.61
N GLU A 592 -24.30 23.35 3.67
CA GLU A 592 -25.59 22.77 4.11
C GLU A 592 -25.49 22.24 5.54
N ASP A 593 -24.40 21.61 5.91
CA ASP A 593 -24.14 21.05 7.26
C ASP A 593 -22.75 21.44 7.80
N LYS A 594 -22.59 22.72 8.08
CA LYS A 594 -21.34 23.24 8.66
C LYS A 594 -20.99 22.62 10.00
N GLU A 595 -22.00 22.25 10.80
CA GLU A 595 -21.82 21.70 12.15
C GLU A 595 -21.11 20.33 12.11
N ALA A 596 -21.40 19.49 11.10
CA ALA A 596 -20.72 18.21 10.92
C ALA A 596 -19.21 18.39 10.69
N TRP A 597 -18.82 19.36 9.87
CA TRP A 597 -17.43 19.70 9.58
C TRP A 597 -16.68 20.31 10.77
N GLU A 598 -17.35 21.20 11.52
CA GLU A 598 -16.78 21.80 12.73
C GLU A 598 -16.61 20.73 13.82
N LYS A 599 -17.58 19.83 13.99
CA LYS A 599 -17.55 18.74 14.99
C LYS A 599 -16.30 17.90 14.92
N ILE A 600 -15.85 17.55 13.71
CA ILE A 600 -14.67 16.71 13.48
C ILE A 600 -13.37 17.52 13.28
N SER A 601 -13.40 18.84 13.39
CA SER A 601 -12.19 19.67 13.24
C SER A 601 -11.46 19.84 14.57
N PRO A 602 -10.18 19.42 14.70
CA PRO A 602 -9.36 19.76 15.86
C PRO A 602 -9.29 21.28 16.12
N TRP A 603 -9.52 22.08 15.07
CA TRP A 603 -9.53 23.54 15.10
C TRP A 603 -10.42 24.13 16.19
N GLU A 604 -11.56 23.54 16.45
CA GLU A 604 -12.52 24.01 17.47
C GLU A 604 -11.96 23.97 18.90
N ASN A 605 -10.84 23.24 19.11
CA ASN A 605 -10.18 23.13 20.40
C ASN A 605 -8.68 23.54 20.34
N ILE A 606 -8.27 24.21 19.26
CA ILE A 606 -6.86 24.52 18.97
C ILE A 606 -6.26 25.46 20.03
N ASP A 607 -7.08 26.26 20.71
CA ASP A 607 -6.69 27.13 21.80
C ASP A 607 -6.33 26.39 23.09
N LYS A 608 -6.62 25.09 23.19
CA LYS A 608 -6.30 24.26 24.37
C LYS A 608 -4.91 23.64 24.31
N VAL A 609 -4.28 23.60 23.11
CA VAL A 609 -2.96 22.98 22.94
C VAL A 609 -1.92 23.66 23.83
N VAL A 610 -1.19 22.86 24.59
CA VAL A 610 -0.04 23.29 25.43
C VAL A 610 1.24 22.53 25.06
N THR A 611 1.11 21.39 24.39
CA THR A 611 2.20 20.48 24.05
C THR A 611 3.13 21.10 22.99
N PRO A 612 4.45 21.16 23.22
CA PRO A 612 5.43 21.49 22.19
C PRO A 612 5.27 20.57 20.97
N THR A 613 5.12 21.16 19.78
CA THR A 613 4.73 20.38 18.61
C THR A 613 5.61 20.68 17.40
N LEU A 614 6.23 19.63 16.84
CA LEU A 614 6.90 19.67 15.54
C LEU A 614 5.85 19.38 14.45
N VAL A 615 5.76 20.28 13.47
CA VAL A 615 4.82 20.19 12.35
C VAL A 615 5.61 19.98 11.07
N MET A 616 5.21 19.02 10.24
CA MET A 616 5.97 18.63 9.03
C MET A 616 5.03 18.31 7.88
N GLY A 617 5.50 18.46 6.63
CA GLY A 617 4.75 18.06 5.43
C GLY A 617 5.47 18.33 4.13
N GLY A 618 5.04 17.66 3.07
CA GLY A 618 5.46 17.94 1.70
C GLY A 618 4.84 19.25 1.18
N LYS A 619 5.57 19.99 0.37
CA LYS A 619 5.05 21.23 -0.22
C LYS A 619 4.00 20.96 -1.30
N GLU A 620 4.17 19.86 -2.02
CA GLU A 620 3.31 19.43 -3.14
C GLU A 620 2.29 18.35 -2.69
N ASP A 621 2.03 18.27 -1.39
CA ASP A 621 1.04 17.35 -0.81
C ASP A 621 -0.39 17.84 -1.12
N TRP A 622 -1.08 17.15 -2.03
CA TRP A 622 -2.49 17.39 -2.39
C TRP A 622 -3.42 16.32 -1.81
N ASN A 623 -2.85 15.35 -1.11
CA ASN A 623 -3.58 14.38 -0.30
C ASN A 623 -3.99 15.04 1.05
N VAL A 624 -2.99 15.54 1.79
CA VAL A 624 -3.18 16.29 3.04
C VAL A 624 -2.44 17.63 2.94
N PRO A 625 -3.07 18.66 2.37
CA PRO A 625 -2.38 19.86 1.95
C PRO A 625 -1.64 20.59 3.06
N ILE A 626 -0.42 21.06 2.75
CA ILE A 626 0.50 21.71 3.68
C ILE A 626 -0.12 22.94 4.37
N GLN A 627 -1.14 23.55 3.80
CA GLN A 627 -1.83 24.72 4.38
C GLN A 627 -2.38 24.47 5.78
N ASN A 628 -2.86 23.26 6.08
CA ASN A 628 -3.35 22.92 7.42
C ASN A 628 -2.21 22.85 8.44
N SER A 629 -1.05 22.34 8.03
CA SER A 629 0.18 22.37 8.81
C SER A 629 0.64 23.82 9.09
N GLU A 630 0.56 24.69 8.09
CA GLU A 630 0.85 26.14 8.24
C GLU A 630 -0.11 26.83 9.21
N GLN A 631 -1.41 26.49 9.15
CA GLN A 631 -2.42 27.01 10.07
C GLN A 631 -2.13 26.58 11.51
N LEU A 632 -1.84 25.30 11.73
CA LEU A 632 -1.47 24.78 13.05
C LEU A 632 -0.22 25.49 13.60
N TYR A 633 0.85 25.52 12.81
CA TYR A 633 2.09 26.23 13.19
C TYR A 633 1.83 27.68 13.58
N GLN A 634 1.06 28.41 12.76
CA GLN A 634 0.79 29.83 12.99
C GLN A 634 0.06 30.05 14.32
N VAL A 635 -0.92 29.19 14.64
CA VAL A 635 -1.65 29.27 15.94
C VAL A 635 -0.73 28.98 17.11
N LEU A 636 0.02 27.87 17.05
CA LEU A 636 0.94 27.48 18.13
C LEU A 636 1.97 28.57 18.39
N LYS A 637 2.56 29.09 17.31
CA LYS A 637 3.55 30.18 17.39
C LYS A 637 2.97 31.44 17.99
N ARG A 638 1.76 31.83 17.58
CA ARG A 638 1.06 33.01 18.12
C ARG A 638 0.74 32.88 19.61
N ARG A 639 0.44 31.67 20.06
CA ARG A 639 0.14 31.35 21.46
C ARG A 639 1.40 31.20 22.34
N GLY A 640 2.59 31.22 21.74
CA GLY A 640 3.86 31.06 22.45
C GLY A 640 4.19 29.62 22.80
N ILE A 641 3.52 28.65 22.19
CA ILE A 641 3.86 27.23 22.27
C ILE A 641 5.11 26.98 21.44
N GLU A 642 6.05 26.20 21.97
CA GLU A 642 7.23 25.84 21.22
C GLU A 642 6.86 24.96 20.01
N THR A 643 7.23 25.43 18.82
CA THR A 643 6.89 24.75 17.57
C THR A 643 7.89 25.08 16.46
N GLN A 644 8.05 24.12 15.56
CA GLN A 644 8.73 24.29 14.27
C GLN A 644 7.81 23.81 13.16
N LEU A 645 7.90 24.43 11.98
CA LEU A 645 7.30 23.95 10.75
C LEU A 645 8.43 23.54 9.81
N VAL A 646 8.39 22.30 9.33
CA VAL A 646 9.31 21.76 8.34
C VAL A 646 8.53 21.45 7.07
N VAL A 647 8.87 22.15 5.99
CA VAL A 647 8.24 21.96 4.68
C VAL A 647 9.29 21.37 3.75
N TYR A 648 9.03 20.18 3.23
CA TYR A 648 9.91 19.52 2.27
C TYR A 648 9.56 19.98 0.85
N PRO A 649 10.42 20.74 0.17
CA PRO A 649 10.16 21.20 -1.19
C PRO A 649 10.12 20.02 -2.17
N GLU A 650 9.27 20.12 -3.18
CA GLU A 650 9.10 19.10 -4.25
C GLU A 650 8.60 17.73 -3.75
N GLU A 651 8.26 17.58 -2.47
CA GLU A 651 7.70 16.37 -1.92
C GLU A 651 6.17 16.45 -1.86
N SER A 652 5.53 15.33 -2.17
CA SER A 652 4.09 15.13 -2.05
C SER A 652 3.72 14.56 -0.67
N HIS A 653 2.68 13.75 -0.57
CA HIS A 653 2.26 13.12 0.70
C HIS A 653 3.33 12.20 1.29
N GLY A 654 4.04 11.48 0.44
CA GLY A 654 5.21 10.67 0.82
C GLY A 654 6.50 11.46 0.71
N ILE A 655 7.39 11.36 1.70
CA ILE A 655 8.74 11.90 1.62
C ILE A 655 9.63 10.86 0.94
N SER A 656 10.02 11.11 -0.29
CA SER A 656 10.73 10.17 -1.16
C SER A 656 12.25 10.37 -1.18
N ARG A 657 12.70 11.62 -1.23
CA ARG A 657 14.12 11.98 -1.33
C ARG A 657 14.91 11.47 -0.11
N PRO A 658 16.00 10.72 -0.30
CA PRO A 658 16.76 10.10 0.79
C PRO A 658 17.23 11.07 1.88
N SER A 659 17.77 12.23 1.49
CA SER A 659 18.21 13.27 2.43
C SER A 659 17.05 13.80 3.29
N PHE A 660 15.86 13.93 2.71
CA PHE A 660 14.66 14.37 3.44
C PHE A 660 14.10 13.27 4.34
N ARG A 661 14.16 12.01 3.93
CA ARG A 661 13.80 10.87 4.78
C ARG A 661 14.69 10.82 6.02
N LYS A 662 16.01 10.98 5.82
CA LYS A 662 16.96 11.05 6.94
C LYS A 662 16.70 12.25 7.85
N ASP A 663 16.53 13.47 7.27
CA ASP A 663 16.22 14.68 8.03
C ASP A 663 14.97 14.52 8.87
N ARG A 664 13.92 13.87 8.33
CA ARG A 664 12.69 13.57 9.06
C ARG A 664 12.96 12.69 10.29
N TRP A 665 13.72 11.59 10.14
CA TRP A 665 14.06 10.70 11.25
C TRP A 665 14.95 11.38 12.30
N ASP A 666 15.95 12.12 11.86
CA ASP A 666 16.84 12.86 12.76
C ASP A 666 16.06 13.91 13.57
N ARG A 667 15.08 14.59 12.96
CA ARG A 667 14.18 15.52 13.65
C ARG A 667 13.24 14.81 14.61
N TYR A 668 12.73 13.65 14.27
CA TYR A 668 11.92 12.85 15.20
C TYR A 668 12.70 12.56 16.48
N VAL A 669 13.90 12.04 16.34
CA VAL A 669 14.78 11.76 17.48
C VAL A 669 15.09 13.03 18.27
N ALA A 670 15.58 14.07 17.61
CA ALA A 670 15.98 15.32 18.26
C ALA A 670 14.82 16.00 19.00
N TRP A 671 13.59 15.97 18.44
CA TRP A 671 12.43 16.57 19.09
C TRP A 671 11.99 15.81 20.34
N TYR A 672 11.92 14.49 20.25
CA TYR A 672 11.58 13.67 21.42
C TYR A 672 12.70 13.67 22.47
N ASP A 673 13.97 13.66 22.11
CA ASP A 673 15.08 13.77 23.07
C ASP A 673 15.00 15.05 23.88
N LYS A 674 14.70 16.17 23.22
CA LYS A 674 14.54 17.45 23.88
C LYS A 674 13.35 17.51 24.83
N HIS A 675 12.20 17.03 24.41
CA HIS A 675 10.94 17.25 25.13
C HIS A 675 10.53 16.08 26.02
N VAL A 676 10.78 14.84 25.60
CA VAL A 676 10.34 13.63 26.30
C VAL A 676 11.46 12.99 27.10
N MET A 677 12.70 12.94 26.54
CA MET A 677 13.86 12.42 27.27
C MET A 677 14.40 13.45 28.27
N GLY A 678 14.26 14.75 27.99
CA GLY A 678 14.78 15.85 28.82
C GLY A 678 16.28 16.06 28.69
N GLN A 679 16.83 15.83 27.51
CA GLN A 679 18.27 15.98 27.19
C GLN A 679 18.59 17.30 26.51
#